data_b58d2b590de9d94b63936271b11ebd32
#
_entry.id   b58d2b590de9d94b63936271b11ebd32
#
_cell.length_a   1.000
_cell.length_b   1.000
_cell.length_c   1.000
_cell.angle_alpha   90.00
_cell.angle_beta   90.00
_cell.angle_gamma   90.00
#
_symmetry.space_group_name_H-M   'P 1'
#
loop_
_entity.id
_entity.type
_entity.pdbx_description
1 polymer ?
#
loop_
_entity_poly.entity_id
_entity_poly.type
_entity_poly.pdbx_seq_one_letter_code
_entity_poly.pdbx_strand_id
1 'polypeptide(L)'
;MAVQHDRVRFGAAYYYEYAGPGQDPKPETLERDLDLMQAASFSVIRVGESVWSTWEPDEGRFALDWLEPVLDGALARGIDVVIGAPTYALPLWLVRRYPEVAGEDRTGSPMGWGARQEADFTHPVFRFYADRILRRIVERYRDHPAVIGFQVDNEPGLHLLHNHGVFQRFVDHLRHTYGDVETLNREWGLVYWSHRLSTWADLWTPDGNAQPQYDLAWREFQAMLTTEMIDWQARAVRELARSDQFVTTCISYERPALDDADLAAVLDVTSGNPYYRMQDGLAHPSTAVVPQSWTTTGTWTLFQSGDAMFSSRGEPFLVTETDAQSIGFPSTNYPAYPGQWRQAAWALVARGARMVEYWHWHTLHYGAETYWGGVLPHSGRPGRAYDEIARLGAELTRAGGAIAGATPDADIAILSSTKARFALAAQPPLQLADGTGDPQSYPRIVAAFYRGAFDAGLQVRVVRPRYLFDDEPAAAARTHPILVAAGYYPASDHDLDWLRRYAEVGGHLVVGPRTGYADDEARARAETQPARLSEPAGAWYDEFCNLDEPVPVRGSADFPLDEGVTATAWAECLVADGADVLATYDHPHLGTWAAVTTRTYGDGRVTVVGTVPDLTLARSLAHWLVPTPVAGWSDLPPSVTVHSSTRSDGTRVHVVHNWSWEATVVTVPTDLDVIAAPHGSTPTPTRFTAGDTVTLGAWDVFVAVTR
;
A
#
# COMPACT_ATOMS: atom_id res chain seq x y z
N MET A 1 -2.71 1.25 -22.51
CA MET A 1 -3.06 2.66 -22.84
C MET A 1 -3.05 3.45 -21.56
N ALA A 2 -2.43 4.62 -21.51
CA ALA A 2 -2.34 5.37 -20.28
C ALA A 2 -3.74 5.88 -19.87
N VAL A 3 -4.15 5.60 -18.65
CA VAL A 3 -5.31 6.25 -18.03
C VAL A 3 -5.08 7.75 -18.12
N GLN A 4 -6.08 8.51 -18.61
CA GLN A 4 -5.93 9.96 -18.69
C GLN A 4 -5.81 10.55 -17.27
N HIS A 5 -4.61 11.01 -16.91
CA HIS A 5 -4.29 11.63 -15.63
C HIS A 5 -4.38 13.17 -15.70
N ASP A 6 -5.22 13.69 -16.58
CA ASP A 6 -5.43 15.11 -16.81
C ASP A 6 -6.27 15.80 -15.72
N ARG A 7 -6.94 15.02 -14.90
CA ARG A 7 -7.77 15.47 -13.77
C ARG A 7 -7.77 14.45 -12.63
N VAL A 8 -8.22 14.87 -11.47
CA VAL A 8 -8.58 13.94 -10.38
C VAL A 8 -10.06 13.62 -10.51
N ARG A 9 -10.39 12.33 -10.72
CA ARG A 9 -11.75 11.85 -10.64
C ARG A 9 -12.17 11.73 -9.18
N PHE A 10 -13.45 11.97 -8.91
CA PHE A 10 -13.96 12.01 -7.57
C PHE A 10 -15.34 11.39 -7.50
N GLY A 11 -15.58 10.47 -6.55
CA GLY A 11 -16.82 9.74 -6.48
C GLY A 11 -16.96 8.75 -5.35
N ALA A 12 -17.75 7.71 -5.57
CA ALA A 12 -17.99 6.64 -4.61
C ALA A 12 -18.38 5.33 -5.30
N ALA A 13 -18.23 4.22 -4.59
CA ALA A 13 -18.91 2.97 -4.93
C ALA A 13 -20.42 3.14 -4.75
N TYR A 14 -21.20 2.70 -5.72
CA TYR A 14 -22.66 2.89 -5.76
C TYR A 14 -23.40 1.59 -6.01
N TYR A 15 -24.23 1.21 -5.07
CA TYR A 15 -25.00 -0.03 -5.10
C TYR A 15 -26.50 0.26 -5.20
N TYR A 16 -26.97 0.59 -6.39
CA TYR A 16 -28.39 0.79 -6.68
C TYR A 16 -29.23 -0.44 -6.33
N GLU A 17 -28.65 -1.61 -6.53
CA GLU A 17 -29.26 -2.90 -6.25
C GLU A 17 -29.41 -3.22 -4.75
N TYR A 18 -28.74 -2.49 -3.87
CA TYR A 18 -28.84 -2.64 -2.41
C TYR A 18 -29.92 -1.70 -1.84
N ALA A 19 -31.12 -1.77 -2.40
CA ALA A 19 -32.26 -0.97 -1.90
C ALA A 19 -32.53 -1.28 -0.41
N GLY A 20 -33.10 -0.28 0.28
CA GLY A 20 -33.45 -0.40 1.69
C GLY A 20 -34.52 -1.46 1.98
N PRO A 21 -34.71 -1.82 3.28
CA PRO A 21 -35.66 -2.86 3.67
C PRO A 21 -37.09 -2.64 3.13
N GLY A 22 -37.65 -3.66 2.47
CA GLY A 22 -38.98 -3.60 1.89
C GLY A 22 -39.13 -2.66 0.69
N GLN A 23 -38.01 -2.25 0.08
CA GLN A 23 -37.99 -1.42 -1.11
C GLN A 23 -37.25 -2.14 -2.24
N ASP A 24 -37.89 -2.26 -3.39
CA ASP A 24 -37.15 -2.56 -4.61
C ASP A 24 -36.46 -1.27 -5.08
N PRO A 25 -35.32 -1.38 -5.83
CA PRO A 25 -34.70 -0.24 -6.48
C PRO A 25 -35.73 0.53 -7.30
N LYS A 26 -35.90 1.85 -7.01
CA LYS A 26 -36.92 2.69 -7.65
C LYS A 26 -36.29 3.75 -8.55
N PRO A 27 -36.87 4.03 -9.72
CA PRO A 27 -36.36 5.09 -10.60
C PRO A 27 -36.22 6.44 -9.87
N GLU A 28 -37.15 6.82 -9.00
CA GLU A 28 -37.09 8.09 -8.27
C GLU A 28 -35.91 8.14 -7.29
N THR A 29 -35.52 7.02 -6.69
CA THR A 29 -34.35 6.93 -5.83
C THR A 29 -33.07 7.08 -6.64
N LEU A 30 -32.99 6.40 -7.81
CA LEU A 30 -31.87 6.51 -8.73
C LEU A 30 -31.62 7.95 -9.19
N GLU A 31 -32.71 8.60 -9.70
CA GLU A 31 -32.65 9.99 -10.18
C GLU A 31 -32.15 10.93 -9.07
N ARG A 32 -32.73 10.80 -7.87
CA ARG A 32 -32.33 11.59 -6.70
C ARG A 32 -30.86 11.38 -6.33
N ASP A 33 -30.39 10.15 -6.29
CA ASP A 33 -29.01 9.83 -5.93
C ASP A 33 -28.03 10.43 -6.95
N LEU A 34 -28.30 10.26 -8.23
CA LEU A 34 -27.48 10.81 -9.30
C LEU A 34 -27.51 12.35 -9.33
N ASP A 35 -28.65 12.99 -9.02
CA ASP A 35 -28.74 14.45 -8.86
C ASP A 35 -27.88 14.95 -7.70
N LEU A 36 -27.89 14.24 -6.56
CA LEU A 36 -27.04 14.54 -5.42
C LEU A 36 -25.55 14.33 -5.72
N MET A 37 -25.21 13.28 -6.46
CA MET A 37 -23.82 13.05 -6.91
C MET A 37 -23.34 14.16 -7.83
N GLN A 38 -24.15 14.56 -8.81
CA GLN A 38 -23.83 15.69 -9.69
C GLN A 38 -23.65 17.00 -8.91
N ALA A 39 -24.55 17.28 -7.96
CA ALA A 39 -24.46 18.47 -7.10
C ALA A 39 -23.20 18.43 -6.19
N ALA A 40 -22.71 17.25 -5.82
CA ALA A 40 -21.48 17.03 -5.10
C ALA A 40 -20.23 17.02 -6.00
N SER A 41 -20.37 17.33 -7.30
CA SER A 41 -19.29 17.31 -8.30
C SER A 41 -18.64 15.92 -8.46
N PHE A 42 -19.39 14.85 -8.25
CA PHE A 42 -18.90 13.51 -8.58
C PHE A 42 -18.73 13.39 -10.09
N SER A 43 -17.60 12.84 -10.48
CA SER A 43 -17.22 12.62 -11.87
C SER A 43 -17.05 11.14 -12.22
N VAL A 44 -17.14 10.26 -11.23
CA VAL A 44 -17.03 8.81 -11.41
C VAL A 44 -17.85 8.07 -10.35
N ILE A 45 -18.40 6.92 -10.72
CA ILE A 45 -18.93 5.92 -9.79
C ILE A 45 -18.49 4.52 -10.18
N ARG A 46 -18.36 3.64 -9.20
CA ARG A 46 -18.07 2.22 -9.39
C ARG A 46 -19.30 1.38 -9.03
N VAL A 47 -19.64 0.40 -9.85
CA VAL A 47 -20.90 -0.36 -9.74
C VAL A 47 -20.71 -1.85 -10.03
N GLY A 48 -21.50 -2.69 -9.40
CA GLY A 48 -21.79 -4.06 -9.84
C GLY A 48 -20.85 -5.18 -9.41
N GLU A 49 -19.74 -4.92 -8.69
CA GLU A 49 -18.70 -5.93 -8.40
C GLU A 49 -19.14 -6.99 -7.38
N SER A 50 -20.13 -6.75 -6.54
CA SER A 50 -20.48 -7.66 -5.43
C SER A 50 -21.71 -8.54 -5.68
N VAL A 51 -22.30 -8.51 -6.88
CA VAL A 51 -23.69 -8.97 -7.05
C VAL A 51 -23.86 -10.03 -8.14
N TRP A 52 -23.03 -11.08 -8.15
CA TRP A 52 -23.16 -12.16 -9.14
C TRP A 52 -24.57 -12.75 -9.20
N SER A 53 -25.22 -12.96 -8.05
CA SER A 53 -26.61 -13.46 -8.02
C SER A 53 -27.62 -12.50 -8.65
N THR A 54 -27.34 -11.21 -8.72
CA THR A 54 -28.17 -10.22 -9.45
C THR A 54 -27.94 -10.34 -10.94
N TRP A 55 -26.68 -10.48 -11.37
CA TRP A 55 -26.32 -10.67 -12.77
C TRP A 55 -26.79 -12.01 -13.34
N GLU A 56 -26.69 -13.06 -12.53
CA GLU A 56 -27.07 -14.42 -12.89
C GLU A 56 -27.79 -15.11 -11.71
N PRO A 57 -29.11 -14.88 -11.56
CA PRO A 57 -29.91 -15.40 -10.45
C PRO A 57 -29.98 -16.92 -10.39
N ASP A 58 -29.82 -17.60 -11.51
CA ASP A 58 -29.75 -19.05 -11.64
C ASP A 58 -28.84 -19.36 -12.82
N GLU A 59 -28.27 -20.58 -12.86
CA GLU A 59 -27.32 -20.99 -13.90
C GLU A 59 -27.88 -20.75 -15.30
N GLY A 60 -27.17 -19.92 -16.10
CA GLY A 60 -27.53 -19.59 -17.48
C GLY A 60 -28.69 -18.61 -17.63
N ARG A 61 -29.28 -18.15 -16.55
CA ARG A 61 -30.31 -17.10 -16.59
C ARG A 61 -29.70 -15.75 -16.24
N PHE A 62 -29.36 -15.00 -17.27
CA PHE A 62 -28.76 -13.69 -17.13
C PHE A 62 -29.82 -12.61 -17.00
N ALA A 63 -29.64 -11.70 -16.05
CA ALA A 63 -30.43 -10.50 -15.83
C ALA A 63 -29.47 -9.31 -15.86
N LEU A 64 -29.18 -8.80 -17.06
CA LEU A 64 -28.16 -7.74 -17.22
C LEU A 64 -28.77 -6.33 -17.25
N ASP A 65 -30.03 -6.18 -17.65
CA ASP A 65 -30.62 -4.88 -17.98
C ASP A 65 -30.82 -3.94 -16.78
N TRP A 66 -30.68 -4.43 -15.55
CA TRP A 66 -30.88 -3.63 -14.34
C TRP A 66 -29.89 -2.47 -14.20
N LEU A 67 -28.68 -2.58 -14.79
CA LEU A 67 -27.65 -1.57 -14.72
C LEU A 67 -27.84 -0.46 -15.77
N GLU A 68 -28.57 -0.70 -16.83
CA GLU A 68 -28.77 0.26 -17.94
C GLU A 68 -29.27 1.64 -17.47
N PRO A 69 -30.32 1.73 -16.61
CA PRO A 69 -30.78 3.01 -16.10
C PRO A 69 -29.73 3.77 -15.29
N VAL A 70 -28.83 3.05 -14.58
CA VAL A 70 -27.73 3.66 -13.84
C VAL A 70 -26.72 4.29 -14.79
N LEU A 71 -26.35 3.57 -15.85
CA LEU A 71 -25.41 4.06 -16.88
C LEU A 71 -25.96 5.26 -17.64
N ASP A 72 -27.22 5.18 -18.09
CA ASP A 72 -27.89 6.29 -18.80
C ASP A 72 -28.01 7.53 -17.91
N GLY A 73 -28.41 7.34 -16.65
CA GLY A 73 -28.55 8.41 -15.67
C GLY A 73 -27.20 9.06 -15.33
N ALA A 74 -26.12 8.28 -15.21
CA ALA A 74 -24.76 8.76 -15.00
C ALA A 74 -24.28 9.57 -16.22
N LEU A 75 -24.45 9.03 -17.43
CA LEU A 75 -24.11 9.71 -18.69
C LEU A 75 -24.80 11.07 -18.81
N ALA A 76 -26.09 11.13 -18.53
CA ALA A 76 -26.87 12.36 -18.59
C ALA A 76 -26.35 13.46 -17.65
N ARG A 77 -25.59 13.09 -16.60
CA ARG A 77 -25.01 14.00 -15.60
C ARG A 77 -23.49 14.18 -15.75
N GLY A 78 -22.89 13.58 -16.78
CA GLY A 78 -21.44 13.67 -17.01
C GLY A 78 -20.60 12.89 -15.98
N ILE A 79 -21.17 11.82 -15.42
CA ILE A 79 -20.50 10.92 -14.46
C ILE A 79 -19.97 9.70 -15.22
N ASP A 80 -18.68 9.46 -15.16
CA ASP A 80 -18.00 8.27 -15.68
C ASP A 80 -18.36 7.04 -14.82
N VAL A 81 -18.33 5.84 -15.39
CA VAL A 81 -18.64 4.60 -14.66
C VAL A 81 -17.54 3.57 -14.82
N VAL A 82 -17.11 2.96 -13.72
CA VAL A 82 -16.28 1.76 -13.68
C VAL A 82 -17.19 0.58 -13.31
N ILE A 83 -17.22 -0.45 -14.16
CA ILE A 83 -18.02 -1.66 -13.88
C ILE A 83 -17.13 -2.71 -13.22
N GLY A 84 -17.54 -3.19 -12.05
CA GLY A 84 -16.88 -4.28 -11.34
C GLY A 84 -17.41 -5.65 -11.77
N ALA A 85 -16.50 -6.61 -11.93
CA ALA A 85 -16.82 -8.01 -12.15
C ALA A 85 -17.06 -8.72 -10.80
N PRO A 86 -18.13 -9.52 -10.67
CA PRO A 86 -18.55 -10.06 -9.37
C PRO A 86 -17.85 -11.36 -8.98
N THR A 87 -16.68 -11.66 -9.53
CA THR A 87 -16.06 -12.99 -9.48
C THR A 87 -15.67 -13.45 -8.08
N TYR A 88 -15.47 -12.53 -7.15
CA TYR A 88 -15.13 -12.85 -5.76
C TYR A 88 -16.35 -13.17 -4.86
N ALA A 89 -17.58 -12.87 -5.30
CA ALA A 89 -18.81 -13.05 -4.55
C ALA A 89 -19.69 -14.13 -5.21
N LEU A 90 -19.40 -15.41 -4.90
CA LEU A 90 -20.01 -16.57 -5.58
C LEU A 90 -21.52 -16.66 -5.31
N PRO A 91 -22.33 -16.93 -6.36
CA PRO A 91 -23.74 -17.16 -6.18
C PRO A 91 -24.00 -18.55 -5.55
N LEU A 92 -25.01 -18.63 -4.69
CA LEU A 92 -25.33 -19.87 -3.97
C LEU A 92 -25.59 -21.08 -4.88
N TRP A 93 -26.19 -20.85 -6.08
CA TRP A 93 -26.47 -21.91 -7.03
C TRP A 93 -25.19 -22.60 -7.51
N LEU A 94 -24.08 -21.84 -7.69
CA LEU A 94 -22.77 -22.38 -8.10
C LEU A 94 -22.19 -23.28 -7.02
N VAL A 95 -22.12 -22.82 -5.78
CA VAL A 95 -21.56 -23.58 -4.65
C VAL A 95 -22.38 -24.82 -4.32
N ARG A 96 -23.71 -24.75 -4.45
CA ARG A 96 -24.57 -25.93 -4.23
C ARG A 96 -24.44 -26.98 -5.32
N ARG A 97 -24.24 -26.57 -6.56
CA ARG A 97 -24.13 -27.50 -7.69
C ARG A 97 -22.73 -28.10 -7.78
N TYR A 98 -21.73 -27.34 -7.42
CA TYR A 98 -20.32 -27.69 -7.54
C TYR A 98 -19.59 -27.39 -6.21
N PRO A 99 -19.89 -28.16 -5.13
CA PRO A 99 -19.29 -27.90 -3.81
C PRO A 99 -17.76 -27.99 -3.82
N GLU A 100 -17.17 -28.67 -4.79
CA GLU A 100 -15.73 -28.79 -5.01
C GLU A 100 -15.04 -27.47 -5.41
N VAL A 101 -15.78 -26.41 -5.72
CA VAL A 101 -15.21 -25.09 -5.97
C VAL A 101 -14.80 -24.37 -4.68
N ALA A 102 -15.19 -24.91 -3.51
CA ALA A 102 -14.79 -24.31 -2.23
C ALA A 102 -13.28 -24.33 -2.06
N GLY A 103 -12.70 -23.21 -1.62
CA GLY A 103 -11.33 -23.18 -1.15
C GLY A 103 -11.19 -24.05 0.10
N GLU A 104 -10.01 -24.61 0.33
CA GLU A 104 -9.70 -25.38 1.53
C GLU A 104 -8.67 -24.65 2.38
N ASP A 105 -8.85 -24.70 3.70
CA ASP A 105 -7.87 -24.22 4.66
C ASP A 105 -6.69 -25.21 4.80
N ARG A 106 -5.69 -24.84 5.61
CA ARG A 106 -4.47 -25.66 5.81
C ARG A 106 -4.75 -27.06 6.38
N THR A 107 -5.92 -27.28 6.99
CA THR A 107 -6.32 -28.60 7.54
C THR A 107 -7.06 -29.45 6.51
N GLY A 108 -7.30 -28.93 5.30
CA GLY A 108 -8.10 -29.57 4.25
C GLY A 108 -9.60 -29.43 4.48
N SER A 109 -10.02 -28.52 5.38
CA SER A 109 -11.44 -28.25 5.59
C SER A 109 -11.94 -27.26 4.55
N PRO A 110 -13.07 -27.53 3.87
CA PRO A 110 -13.63 -26.61 2.90
C PRO A 110 -14.12 -25.32 3.58
N MET A 111 -13.85 -24.18 2.97
CA MET A 111 -14.37 -22.89 3.41
C MET A 111 -15.88 -22.83 3.24
N GLY A 112 -16.58 -22.36 4.29
CA GLY A 112 -18.03 -22.19 4.25
C GLY A 112 -18.45 -21.03 3.38
N TRP A 113 -19.49 -21.23 2.54
CA TRP A 113 -20.12 -20.14 1.80
C TRP A 113 -20.85 -19.18 2.75
N GLY A 114 -20.76 -17.89 2.49
CA GLY A 114 -21.46 -16.83 3.23
C GLY A 114 -20.59 -15.66 3.66
N ALA A 115 -19.30 -15.70 3.34
CA ALA A 115 -18.39 -14.57 3.41
C ALA A 115 -18.08 -14.09 1.98
N ARG A 116 -16.80 -14.02 1.61
CA ARG A 116 -16.34 -13.71 0.25
C ARG A 116 -14.99 -14.36 -0.01
N GLN A 117 -14.65 -14.60 -1.27
CA GLN A 117 -13.37 -15.17 -1.71
C GLN A 117 -13.11 -16.60 -1.17
N GLU A 118 -14.14 -17.33 -0.87
CA GLU A 118 -14.09 -18.70 -0.35
C GLU A 118 -13.91 -19.77 -1.43
N ALA A 119 -13.56 -19.39 -2.66
CA ALA A 119 -13.39 -20.28 -3.80
C ALA A 119 -11.94 -20.66 -4.06
N ASP A 120 -11.73 -21.90 -4.52
CA ASP A 120 -10.56 -22.28 -5.29
C ASP A 120 -10.69 -21.68 -6.71
N PHE A 121 -10.11 -20.50 -6.92
CA PHE A 121 -10.13 -19.82 -8.21
C PHE A 121 -9.27 -20.51 -9.28
N THR A 122 -8.51 -21.55 -8.92
CA THR A 122 -7.79 -22.39 -9.89
C THR A 122 -8.65 -23.52 -10.43
N HIS A 123 -9.79 -23.83 -9.76
CA HIS A 123 -10.68 -24.91 -10.14
C HIS A 123 -11.33 -24.65 -11.50
N PRO A 124 -11.35 -25.63 -12.44
CA PRO A 124 -11.87 -25.42 -13.80
C PRO A 124 -13.33 -24.96 -13.84
N VAL A 125 -14.17 -25.43 -12.93
CA VAL A 125 -15.59 -25.02 -12.84
C VAL A 125 -15.69 -23.54 -12.47
N PHE A 126 -14.94 -23.08 -11.45
CA PHE A 126 -14.90 -21.64 -11.10
C PHE A 126 -14.49 -20.84 -12.33
N ARG A 127 -13.38 -21.19 -12.97
CA ARG A 127 -12.85 -20.46 -14.13
C ARG A 127 -13.83 -20.40 -15.27
N PHE A 128 -14.55 -21.49 -15.55
CA PHE A 128 -15.58 -21.52 -16.60
C PHE A 128 -16.71 -20.53 -16.34
N TYR A 129 -17.27 -20.54 -15.11
CA TYR A 129 -18.40 -19.69 -14.78
C TYR A 129 -18.00 -18.22 -14.59
N ALA A 130 -16.84 -17.95 -14.01
CA ALA A 130 -16.29 -16.61 -13.84
C ALA A 130 -15.96 -15.96 -15.21
N ASP A 131 -15.33 -16.68 -16.14
CA ASP A 131 -15.11 -16.19 -17.51
C ASP A 131 -16.43 -15.89 -18.21
N ARG A 132 -17.40 -16.76 -18.06
CA ARG A 132 -18.71 -16.60 -18.71
C ARG A 132 -19.44 -15.35 -18.24
N ILE A 133 -19.52 -15.11 -16.93
CA ILE A 133 -20.22 -13.93 -16.41
C ILE A 133 -19.48 -12.65 -16.73
N LEU A 134 -18.14 -12.66 -16.60
CA LEU A 134 -17.29 -11.53 -16.94
C LEU A 134 -17.49 -11.11 -18.40
N ARG A 135 -17.40 -12.05 -19.34
CA ARG A 135 -17.61 -11.77 -20.76
C ARG A 135 -19.01 -11.23 -21.05
N ARG A 136 -20.05 -11.78 -20.42
CA ARG A 136 -21.44 -11.30 -20.58
C ARG A 136 -21.61 -9.86 -20.16
N ILE A 137 -21.02 -9.46 -19.05
CA ILE A 137 -21.06 -8.08 -18.53
C ILE A 137 -20.31 -7.14 -19.50
N VAL A 138 -19.09 -7.50 -19.88
CA VAL A 138 -18.29 -6.68 -20.80
C VAL A 138 -18.94 -6.54 -22.17
N GLU A 139 -19.39 -7.63 -22.79
CA GLU A 139 -20.11 -7.63 -24.09
C GLU A 139 -21.35 -6.72 -24.06
N ARG A 140 -22.08 -6.72 -22.94
CA ARG A 140 -23.31 -5.93 -22.80
C ARG A 140 -23.04 -4.44 -22.71
N TYR A 141 -21.96 -4.02 -22.01
CA TYR A 141 -21.80 -2.62 -21.57
C TYR A 141 -20.57 -1.90 -22.15
N ARG A 142 -19.64 -2.59 -22.82
CA ARG A 142 -18.42 -1.98 -23.36
C ARG A 142 -18.68 -0.76 -24.25
N ASP A 143 -19.78 -0.78 -25.02
CA ASP A 143 -20.10 0.28 -25.99
C ASP A 143 -20.88 1.44 -25.35
N HIS A 144 -21.23 1.35 -24.04
CA HIS A 144 -21.93 2.44 -23.35
C HIS A 144 -20.96 3.60 -23.09
N PRO A 145 -21.31 4.86 -23.47
CA PRO A 145 -20.39 6.00 -23.42
C PRO A 145 -19.91 6.36 -22.00
N ALA A 146 -20.72 6.10 -20.96
CA ALA A 146 -20.33 6.34 -19.57
C ALA A 146 -19.24 5.39 -19.07
N VAL A 147 -19.08 4.20 -19.67
CA VAL A 147 -18.16 3.17 -19.16
C VAL A 147 -16.72 3.48 -19.59
N ILE A 148 -15.89 3.81 -18.62
CA ILE A 148 -14.47 4.18 -18.82
C ILE A 148 -13.49 3.07 -18.47
N GLY A 149 -13.93 2.02 -17.77
CA GLY A 149 -13.07 0.91 -17.38
C GLY A 149 -13.82 -0.20 -16.66
N PHE A 150 -13.08 -1.26 -16.38
CA PHE A 150 -13.55 -2.44 -15.68
C PHE A 150 -12.63 -2.77 -14.51
N GLN A 151 -13.24 -3.09 -13.37
CA GLN A 151 -12.55 -3.71 -12.25
C GLN A 151 -12.79 -5.21 -12.31
N VAL A 152 -11.73 -6.00 -12.34
CA VAL A 152 -11.81 -7.46 -12.22
C VAL A 152 -11.59 -7.87 -10.77
N ASP A 153 -12.43 -8.78 -10.26
CA ASP A 153 -12.36 -9.22 -8.85
C ASP A 153 -12.40 -8.07 -7.82
N ASN A 154 -12.14 -8.33 -6.56
CA ASN A 154 -12.01 -7.32 -5.51
C ASN A 154 -11.10 -7.80 -4.38
N GLU A 155 -10.08 -7.03 -4.01
CA GLU A 155 -9.12 -7.31 -2.95
C GLU A 155 -8.58 -8.75 -2.96
N PRO A 156 -8.03 -9.23 -4.09
CA PRO A 156 -7.62 -10.63 -4.23
C PRO A 156 -6.51 -11.02 -3.27
N GLY A 157 -6.38 -12.35 -3.02
CA GLY A 157 -5.30 -12.89 -2.19
C GLY A 157 -5.61 -12.95 -0.69
N LEU A 158 -6.90 -12.93 -0.30
CA LEU A 158 -7.32 -13.00 1.11
C LEU A 158 -6.91 -14.33 1.78
N HIS A 159 -6.96 -15.42 1.06
CA HIS A 159 -6.69 -16.76 1.58
C HIS A 159 -5.50 -17.41 0.88
N LEU A 160 -4.75 -18.22 1.63
CA LEU A 160 -3.88 -19.24 1.07
C LEU A 160 -4.75 -20.48 0.81
N LEU A 161 -4.77 -20.96 -0.43
CA LEU A 161 -5.58 -22.11 -0.83
C LEU A 161 -4.79 -23.40 -0.65
N HIS A 162 -5.37 -24.36 0.09
CA HIS A 162 -4.73 -25.65 0.39
C HIS A 162 -5.40 -26.83 -0.32
N ASN A 163 -6.27 -26.57 -1.29
CA ASN A 163 -6.91 -27.60 -2.11
C ASN A 163 -5.86 -28.54 -2.72
N HIS A 164 -6.21 -29.83 -2.80
CA HIS A 164 -5.31 -30.84 -3.38
C HIS A 164 -4.82 -30.43 -4.80
N GLY A 165 -5.70 -29.88 -5.63
CA GLY A 165 -5.34 -29.38 -6.97
C GLY A 165 -4.30 -28.27 -6.94
N VAL A 166 -4.43 -27.33 -6.00
CA VAL A 166 -3.47 -26.25 -5.77
C VAL A 166 -2.12 -26.81 -5.33
N PHE A 167 -2.12 -27.78 -4.41
CA PHE A 167 -0.91 -28.45 -3.97
C PHE A 167 -0.20 -29.21 -5.10
N GLN A 168 -0.94 -29.91 -5.98
CA GLN A 168 -0.33 -30.56 -7.14
C GLN A 168 0.30 -29.55 -8.11
N ARG A 169 -0.32 -28.41 -8.33
CA ARG A 169 0.26 -27.31 -9.12
C ARG A 169 1.55 -26.77 -8.47
N PHE A 170 1.62 -26.71 -7.15
CA PHE A 170 2.83 -26.34 -6.45
C PHE A 170 3.95 -27.38 -6.66
N VAL A 171 3.65 -28.67 -6.56
CA VAL A 171 4.63 -29.72 -6.89
C VAL A 171 5.16 -29.60 -8.33
N ASP A 172 4.28 -29.30 -9.29
CA ASP A 172 4.67 -29.09 -10.68
C ASP A 172 5.52 -27.82 -10.87
N HIS A 173 5.18 -26.74 -10.13
CA HIS A 173 5.98 -25.51 -10.09
C HIS A 173 7.40 -25.81 -9.56
N LEU A 174 7.55 -26.54 -8.46
CA LEU A 174 8.85 -26.93 -7.92
C LEU A 174 9.65 -27.82 -8.89
N ARG A 175 8.98 -28.73 -9.60
CA ARG A 175 9.62 -29.53 -10.68
C ARG A 175 10.18 -28.65 -11.78
N HIS A 176 9.43 -27.63 -12.15
CA HIS A 176 9.90 -26.70 -13.18
C HIS A 176 11.10 -25.87 -12.71
N THR A 177 11.07 -25.41 -11.44
CA THR A 177 12.09 -24.54 -10.85
C THR A 177 13.40 -25.31 -10.59
N TYR A 178 13.31 -26.50 -9.97
CA TYR A 178 14.49 -27.24 -9.50
C TYR A 178 14.93 -28.40 -10.43
N GLY A 179 14.08 -28.83 -11.35
CA GLY A 179 14.34 -29.89 -12.29
C GLY A 179 14.21 -31.30 -11.67
N ASP A 180 14.98 -31.58 -10.61
CA ASP A 180 14.97 -32.88 -9.93
C ASP A 180 14.92 -32.74 -8.41
N VAL A 181 14.53 -33.84 -7.74
CA VAL A 181 14.35 -33.90 -6.28
C VAL A 181 15.67 -33.72 -5.52
N GLU A 182 16.81 -34.17 -6.08
CA GLU A 182 18.10 -34.02 -5.44
C GLU A 182 18.55 -32.56 -5.38
N THR A 183 18.23 -31.81 -6.43
CA THR A 183 18.43 -30.35 -6.45
C THR A 183 17.57 -29.69 -5.38
N LEU A 184 16.30 -30.00 -5.30
CA LEU A 184 15.42 -29.46 -4.24
C LEU A 184 15.93 -29.83 -2.84
N ASN A 185 16.31 -31.10 -2.61
CA ASN A 185 16.84 -31.58 -1.34
C ASN A 185 18.08 -30.75 -0.90
N ARG A 186 18.95 -30.42 -1.85
CA ARG A 186 20.15 -29.62 -1.61
C ARG A 186 19.81 -28.15 -1.34
N GLU A 187 18.99 -27.55 -2.20
CA GLU A 187 18.67 -26.12 -2.10
C GLU A 187 17.86 -25.79 -0.84
N TRP A 188 16.95 -26.68 -0.43
CA TRP A 188 16.18 -26.51 0.80
C TRP A 188 16.84 -27.09 2.06
N GLY A 189 17.98 -27.77 1.93
CA GLY A 189 18.66 -28.38 3.06
C GLY A 189 17.86 -29.49 3.74
N LEU A 190 17.12 -30.29 2.98
CA LEU A 190 16.17 -31.30 3.50
C LEU A 190 16.84 -32.48 4.22
N VAL A 191 18.16 -32.47 4.35
CA VAL A 191 18.89 -33.37 5.29
C VAL A 191 18.50 -33.09 6.74
N TYR A 192 18.08 -31.86 7.06
CA TYR A 192 17.63 -31.46 8.38
C TYR A 192 16.36 -32.21 8.79
N TRP A 193 16.36 -32.79 9.98
CA TRP A 193 15.30 -33.63 10.55
C TRP A 193 14.78 -34.74 9.62
N SER A 194 15.64 -35.24 8.70
CA SER A 194 15.29 -36.32 7.76
C SER A 194 14.14 -36.00 6.79
N HIS A 195 14.01 -34.73 6.38
CA HIS A 195 12.98 -34.30 5.43
C HIS A 195 13.31 -34.66 3.97
N ARG A 196 14.48 -35.30 3.71
CA ARG A 196 14.91 -35.62 2.35
C ARG A 196 13.86 -36.42 1.60
N LEU A 197 13.51 -35.94 0.41
CA LEU A 197 12.60 -36.60 -0.51
C LEU A 197 13.34 -37.61 -1.40
N SER A 198 12.68 -38.70 -1.74
CA SER A 198 13.15 -39.64 -2.77
C SER A 198 12.46 -39.40 -4.11
N THR A 199 11.22 -38.95 -4.08
CA THR A 199 10.39 -38.61 -5.23
C THR A 199 9.59 -37.35 -4.98
N TRP A 200 9.08 -36.71 -6.02
CA TRP A 200 8.17 -35.56 -5.91
C TRP A 200 6.88 -35.88 -5.14
N ALA A 201 6.45 -37.14 -5.14
CA ALA A 201 5.25 -37.57 -4.42
C ALA A 201 5.46 -37.62 -2.89
N ASP A 202 6.71 -37.53 -2.42
CA ASP A 202 7.03 -37.51 -0.99
C ASP A 202 6.89 -36.10 -0.39
N LEU A 203 6.69 -35.05 -1.21
CA LEU A 203 6.51 -33.69 -0.69
C LEU A 203 5.26 -33.67 0.19
N TRP A 204 5.45 -33.23 1.44
CA TRP A 204 4.34 -33.10 2.40
C TRP A 204 3.51 -31.85 2.15
N THR A 205 2.26 -31.82 2.65
CA THR A 205 1.40 -30.64 2.60
C THR A 205 1.95 -29.52 3.49
N PRO A 206 1.64 -28.24 3.23
CA PRO A 206 2.20 -27.11 4.00
C PRO A 206 1.77 -27.08 5.47
N ASP A 207 0.75 -27.82 5.88
CA ASP A 207 0.34 -27.86 7.29
C ASP A 207 1.40 -28.54 8.15
N GLY A 208 1.76 -27.89 9.26
CA GLY A 208 2.82 -28.38 10.16
C GLY A 208 4.24 -28.26 9.60
N ASN A 209 4.43 -27.51 8.53
CA ASN A 209 5.75 -27.30 7.93
C ASN A 209 6.68 -26.52 8.87
N ALA A 210 7.93 -26.98 8.99
CA ALA A 210 8.98 -26.34 9.78
C ALA A 210 10.15 -25.79 8.92
N GLN A 211 10.08 -25.92 7.59
CA GLN A 211 11.11 -25.48 6.67
C GLN A 211 10.82 -24.06 6.15
N PRO A 212 11.69 -23.05 6.45
CA PRO A 212 11.46 -21.68 5.99
C PRO A 212 11.49 -21.55 4.45
N GLN A 213 12.35 -22.34 3.79
CA GLN A 213 12.47 -22.40 2.33
C GLN A 213 11.13 -22.82 1.69
N TYR A 214 10.51 -23.84 2.28
CA TYR A 214 9.21 -24.33 1.84
C TYR A 214 8.13 -23.25 2.06
N ASP A 215 8.06 -22.63 3.25
CA ASP A 215 7.05 -21.61 3.54
C ASP A 215 7.17 -20.42 2.60
N LEU A 216 8.40 -19.95 2.32
CA LEU A 216 8.65 -18.88 1.37
C LEU A 216 8.17 -19.26 -0.04
N ALA A 217 8.61 -20.41 -0.57
CA ALA A 217 8.21 -20.88 -1.89
C ALA A 217 6.68 -21.07 -2.01
N TRP A 218 6.03 -21.58 -0.94
CA TRP A 218 4.57 -21.72 -0.90
C TRP A 218 3.85 -20.37 -0.98
N ARG A 219 4.31 -19.35 -0.25
CA ARG A 219 3.70 -18.01 -0.25
C ARG A 219 3.94 -17.28 -1.58
N GLU A 220 5.14 -17.37 -2.15
CA GLU A 220 5.43 -16.83 -3.48
C GLU A 220 4.55 -17.51 -4.55
N PHE A 221 4.39 -18.83 -4.47
CA PHE A 221 3.50 -19.57 -5.36
C PHE A 221 2.03 -19.13 -5.22
N GLN A 222 1.52 -18.93 -4.00
CA GLN A 222 0.15 -18.43 -3.77
C GLN A 222 -0.05 -17.03 -4.34
N ALA A 223 0.92 -16.14 -4.18
CA ALA A 223 0.86 -14.80 -4.78
C ALA A 223 0.90 -14.86 -6.32
N MET A 224 1.70 -15.76 -6.88
CA MET A 224 1.72 -16.03 -8.33
C MET A 224 0.35 -16.51 -8.83
N LEU A 225 -0.32 -17.42 -8.11
CA LEU A 225 -1.67 -17.88 -8.49
C LEU A 225 -2.70 -16.74 -8.48
N THR A 226 -2.61 -15.84 -7.51
CA THR A 226 -3.46 -14.64 -7.44
C THR A 226 -3.22 -13.74 -8.65
N THR A 227 -1.96 -13.50 -9.00
CA THR A 227 -1.59 -12.73 -10.19
C THR A 227 -2.09 -13.39 -11.47
N GLU A 228 -1.95 -14.72 -11.62
CA GLU A 228 -2.49 -15.48 -12.77
C GLU A 228 -4.02 -15.34 -12.90
N MET A 229 -4.74 -15.35 -11.76
CA MET A 229 -6.19 -15.19 -11.76
C MET A 229 -6.59 -13.80 -12.29
N ILE A 230 -5.93 -12.77 -11.82
CA ILE A 230 -6.20 -11.38 -12.24
C ILE A 230 -5.76 -11.16 -13.69
N ASP A 231 -4.60 -11.65 -14.10
CA ASP A 231 -4.12 -11.56 -15.49
C ASP A 231 -5.09 -12.22 -16.48
N TRP A 232 -5.58 -13.41 -16.15
CA TRP A 232 -6.57 -14.10 -16.95
C TRP A 232 -7.86 -13.28 -17.09
N GLN A 233 -8.40 -12.75 -15.98
CA GLN A 233 -9.61 -11.91 -16.02
C GLN A 233 -9.36 -10.61 -16.81
N ALA A 234 -8.22 -9.96 -16.59
CA ALA A 234 -7.85 -8.74 -17.31
C ALA A 234 -7.72 -8.98 -18.82
N ARG A 235 -7.12 -10.11 -19.24
CA ARG A 235 -7.08 -10.49 -20.67
C ARG A 235 -8.46 -10.73 -21.24
N ALA A 236 -9.35 -11.43 -20.51
CA ALA A 236 -10.71 -11.68 -20.96
C ALA A 236 -11.51 -10.37 -21.17
N VAL A 237 -11.30 -9.37 -20.31
CA VAL A 237 -11.87 -8.02 -20.50
C VAL A 237 -11.29 -7.34 -21.73
N ARG A 238 -9.94 -7.32 -21.87
CA ARG A 238 -9.25 -6.63 -22.99
C ARG A 238 -9.61 -7.19 -24.36
N GLU A 239 -9.94 -8.50 -24.45
CA GLU A 239 -10.43 -9.12 -25.69
C GLU A 239 -11.73 -8.49 -26.21
N LEU A 240 -12.54 -7.92 -25.31
CA LEU A 240 -13.90 -7.44 -25.61
C LEU A 240 -14.05 -5.93 -25.46
N ALA A 241 -13.36 -5.33 -24.49
CA ALA A 241 -13.46 -3.91 -24.16
C ALA A 241 -12.94 -3.01 -25.29
N ARG A 242 -13.38 -1.75 -25.30
CA ARG A 242 -12.80 -0.74 -26.18
C ARG A 242 -11.36 -0.41 -25.74
N SER A 243 -10.55 0.02 -26.68
CA SER A 243 -9.13 0.34 -26.44
C SER A 243 -8.89 1.56 -25.52
N ASP A 244 -9.91 2.37 -25.28
CA ASP A 244 -9.89 3.53 -24.37
C ASP A 244 -10.32 3.19 -22.93
N GLN A 245 -10.85 1.98 -22.71
CA GLN A 245 -11.25 1.50 -21.38
C GLN A 245 -10.08 0.80 -20.67
N PHE A 246 -9.86 1.13 -19.41
CA PHE A 246 -8.83 0.51 -18.59
C PHE A 246 -9.34 -0.72 -17.83
N VAL A 247 -8.41 -1.58 -17.44
CA VAL A 247 -8.67 -2.71 -16.54
C VAL A 247 -7.85 -2.55 -15.28
N THR A 248 -8.50 -2.69 -14.14
CA THR A 248 -7.88 -2.62 -12.81
C THR A 248 -8.48 -3.64 -11.84
N THR A 249 -7.95 -3.73 -10.62
CA THR A 249 -8.57 -4.39 -9.46
C THR A 249 -8.30 -3.57 -8.20
N CYS A 250 -9.19 -3.65 -7.23
CA CYS A 250 -8.93 -3.03 -5.92
C CYS A 250 -7.89 -3.84 -5.16
N ILE A 251 -6.76 -3.23 -4.78
CA ILE A 251 -5.69 -3.90 -4.03
C ILE A 251 -5.82 -3.58 -2.54
N SER A 252 -5.82 -4.63 -1.71
CA SER A 252 -5.61 -4.55 -0.27
C SER A 252 -4.20 -5.07 0.04
N TYR A 253 -3.29 -4.18 0.41
CA TYR A 253 -1.84 -4.42 0.40
C TYR A 253 -1.34 -5.44 1.42
N GLU A 254 -2.10 -5.70 2.48
CA GLU A 254 -1.72 -6.62 3.56
C GLU A 254 -2.15 -8.09 3.30
N ARG A 255 -2.70 -8.39 2.15
CA ARG A 255 -3.18 -9.75 1.84
C ARG A 255 -2.04 -10.78 1.83
N PRO A 256 -2.27 -12.00 2.39
CA PRO A 256 -1.22 -13.02 2.54
C PRO A 256 -0.77 -13.65 1.21
N ALA A 257 -1.65 -13.70 0.19
CA ALA A 257 -1.35 -14.29 -1.12
C ALA A 257 -1.25 -13.20 -2.20
N LEU A 258 -0.49 -12.12 -1.92
CA LEU A 258 -0.38 -10.97 -2.81
C LEU A 258 1.06 -10.49 -2.92
N ASP A 259 1.55 -10.36 -4.16
CA ASP A 259 2.62 -9.43 -4.54
C ASP A 259 2.00 -8.29 -5.35
N ASP A 260 2.01 -7.08 -4.81
CA ASP A 260 1.33 -5.94 -5.40
C ASP A 260 2.02 -5.44 -6.67
N ALA A 261 3.34 -5.56 -6.78
CA ALA A 261 4.08 -5.14 -7.97
C ALA A 261 3.83 -6.11 -9.15
N ASP A 262 3.80 -7.42 -8.89
CA ASP A 262 3.49 -8.42 -9.90
C ASP A 262 2.02 -8.33 -10.34
N LEU A 263 1.11 -8.11 -9.37
CA LEU A 263 -0.30 -7.94 -9.67
C LEU A 263 -0.55 -6.66 -10.49
N ALA A 264 0.02 -5.53 -10.09
CA ALA A 264 -0.14 -4.28 -10.81
C ALA A 264 0.43 -4.33 -12.23
N ALA A 265 1.48 -5.12 -12.47
CA ALA A 265 2.11 -5.26 -13.79
C ALA A 265 1.19 -5.89 -14.85
N VAL A 266 0.18 -6.68 -14.47
CA VAL A 266 -0.78 -7.29 -15.40
C VAL A 266 -2.03 -6.43 -15.61
N LEU A 267 -2.13 -5.27 -14.95
CA LEU A 267 -3.22 -4.31 -15.05
C LEU A 267 -2.82 -3.06 -15.85
N ASP A 268 -3.78 -2.23 -16.22
CA ASP A 268 -3.53 -0.98 -16.95
C ASP A 268 -3.20 0.18 -16.00
N VAL A 269 -3.70 0.13 -14.77
CA VAL A 269 -3.47 1.11 -13.71
C VAL A 269 -3.55 0.44 -12.34
N THR A 270 -2.69 0.88 -11.42
CA THR A 270 -2.78 0.49 -10.00
C THR A 270 -4.02 1.12 -9.37
N SER A 271 -4.77 0.34 -8.60
CA SER A 271 -5.78 0.90 -7.70
C SER A 271 -5.78 0.15 -6.37
N GLY A 272 -6.21 0.84 -5.32
CA GLY A 272 -6.19 0.25 -3.98
C GLY A 272 -7.15 0.94 -3.02
N ASN A 273 -7.33 0.29 -1.87
CA ASN A 273 -8.31 0.61 -0.84
C ASN A 273 -7.60 1.02 0.46
N PRO A 274 -7.12 2.27 0.61
CA PRO A 274 -6.55 2.75 1.85
C PRO A 274 -7.65 3.09 2.84
N TYR A 275 -7.68 2.39 3.99
CA TYR A 275 -8.56 2.67 5.10
C TYR A 275 -7.77 3.10 6.34
N TYR A 276 -8.23 4.14 7.01
CA TYR A 276 -7.55 4.74 8.15
C TYR A 276 -8.55 5.24 9.18
N ARG A 277 -8.15 5.25 10.43
CA ARG A 277 -8.96 5.79 11.50
C ARG A 277 -8.98 7.31 11.42
N MET A 278 -10.16 7.87 11.28
CA MET A 278 -10.43 9.32 11.36
C MET A 278 -10.24 9.87 12.78
N GLN A 279 -10.63 11.10 13.02
CA GLN A 279 -10.52 11.84 14.26
C GLN A 279 -9.05 11.95 14.71
N ASP A 280 -8.78 11.72 16.00
CA ASP A 280 -7.41 11.78 16.54
C ASP A 280 -6.49 10.70 15.97
N GLY A 281 -7.05 9.71 15.23
CA GLY A 281 -6.28 8.76 14.44
C GLY A 281 -5.43 9.41 13.34
N LEU A 282 -5.81 10.61 12.88
CA LEU A 282 -5.05 11.42 11.91
C LEU A 282 -4.25 12.56 12.56
N ALA A 283 -4.17 12.65 13.89
CA ALA A 283 -3.38 13.69 14.53
C ALA A 283 -1.89 13.57 14.24
N HIS A 284 -1.23 14.73 14.14
CA HIS A 284 0.22 14.81 14.03
C HIS A 284 0.76 15.84 15.05
N PRO A 285 1.84 15.52 15.80
CA PRO A 285 2.57 14.24 15.84
C PRO A 285 1.69 13.08 16.31
N SER A 286 1.88 11.92 15.68
CA SER A 286 1.09 10.74 16.00
C SER A 286 1.69 9.95 17.16
N THR A 287 0.84 9.45 18.06
CA THR A 287 1.22 8.46 19.09
C THR A 287 0.94 7.03 18.67
N ALA A 288 0.41 6.84 17.46
CA ALA A 288 0.10 5.51 16.93
C ALA A 288 1.36 4.65 16.82
N VAL A 289 1.22 3.38 17.16
CA VAL A 289 2.29 2.38 17.15
C VAL A 289 2.01 1.28 16.12
N VAL A 290 3.03 0.53 15.76
CA VAL A 290 2.91 -0.70 14.98
C VAL A 290 2.84 -1.91 15.94
N PRO A 291 2.21 -3.06 15.56
CA PRO A 291 1.61 -3.33 14.26
C PRO A 291 0.33 -2.53 14.00
N GLN A 292 0.02 -2.33 12.73
CA GLN A 292 -1.22 -1.70 12.28
C GLN A 292 -2.27 -2.77 11.93
N SER A 293 -3.55 -2.43 12.02
CA SER A 293 -4.62 -3.23 11.42
C SER A 293 -4.85 -2.79 9.96
N TRP A 294 -5.77 -3.46 9.26
CA TRP A 294 -6.18 -3.06 7.91
C TRP A 294 -6.76 -1.63 7.86
N THR A 295 -7.36 -1.16 8.96
CA THR A 295 -7.69 0.25 9.20
C THR A 295 -6.52 0.87 9.95
N THR A 296 -5.66 1.60 9.29
CA THR A 296 -4.43 2.12 9.87
C THR A 296 -4.67 3.30 10.81
N THR A 297 -3.71 3.62 11.65
CA THR A 297 -3.77 4.74 12.59
C THR A 297 -2.46 5.52 12.57
N GLY A 298 -2.57 6.83 12.48
CA GLY A 298 -1.45 7.76 12.39
C GLY A 298 -1.39 8.43 11.02
N THR A 299 -1.13 9.73 11.01
CA THR A 299 -1.01 10.52 9.78
C THR A 299 0.00 9.91 8.80
N TRP A 300 1.14 9.45 9.31
CA TRP A 300 2.20 8.84 8.51
C TRP A 300 1.76 7.60 7.74
N THR A 301 0.80 6.80 8.27
CA THR A 301 0.31 5.60 7.57
C THR A 301 -0.53 5.93 6.35
N LEU A 302 -1.27 7.04 6.37
CA LEU A 302 -2.02 7.52 5.22
C LEU A 302 -1.08 7.85 4.04
N PHE A 303 0.03 8.53 4.32
CA PHE A 303 1.04 8.83 3.30
C PHE A 303 1.78 7.57 2.86
N GLN A 304 2.12 6.67 3.78
CA GLN A 304 2.75 5.38 3.47
C GLN A 304 1.88 4.52 2.54
N SER A 305 0.56 4.51 2.76
CA SER A 305 -0.39 3.81 1.87
C SER A 305 -0.35 4.40 0.45
N GLY A 306 -0.37 5.73 0.33
CA GLY A 306 -0.23 6.40 -0.97
C GLY A 306 1.11 6.09 -1.65
N ASP A 307 2.21 6.09 -0.90
CA ASP A 307 3.54 5.77 -1.44
C ASP A 307 3.66 4.29 -1.86
N ALA A 308 3.04 3.37 -1.11
CA ALA A 308 2.95 1.96 -1.48
C ALA A 308 2.17 1.77 -2.79
N MET A 309 1.02 2.43 -2.92
CA MET A 309 0.20 2.37 -4.13
C MET A 309 0.94 2.93 -5.35
N PHE A 310 1.62 4.07 -5.20
CA PHE A 310 2.46 4.62 -6.25
C PHE A 310 3.60 3.65 -6.64
N SER A 311 4.21 2.99 -5.66
CA SER A 311 5.37 2.11 -5.88
C SER A 311 5.06 0.85 -6.67
N SER A 312 3.81 0.38 -6.68
CA SER A 312 3.43 -0.86 -7.36
C SER A 312 3.71 -0.84 -8.87
N ARG A 313 3.73 0.38 -9.48
CA ARG A 313 4.12 0.59 -10.89
C ARG A 313 5.09 1.77 -11.09
N GLY A 314 5.38 2.56 -10.05
CA GLY A 314 6.10 3.84 -10.20
C GLY A 314 5.28 4.94 -10.89
N GLU A 315 3.96 4.81 -10.93
CA GLU A 315 3.03 5.65 -11.69
C GLU A 315 1.86 6.13 -10.82
N PRO A 316 1.13 7.20 -11.24
CA PRO A 316 -0.12 7.60 -10.59
C PRO A 316 -1.12 6.45 -10.48
N PHE A 317 -1.93 6.47 -9.43
CA PHE A 317 -2.83 5.40 -9.07
C PHE A 317 -4.27 5.89 -8.84
N LEU A 318 -5.19 4.93 -8.66
CA LEU A 318 -6.59 5.18 -8.32
C LEU A 318 -6.86 4.72 -6.89
N VAL A 319 -7.55 5.54 -6.11
CA VAL A 319 -8.14 5.13 -4.83
C VAL A 319 -9.56 4.69 -5.13
N THR A 320 -9.79 3.40 -5.06
CA THR A 320 -11.08 2.77 -5.41
C THR A 320 -12.01 2.62 -4.22
N GLU A 321 -11.47 2.69 -3.01
CA GLU A 321 -12.25 2.78 -1.78
C GLU A 321 -11.45 3.54 -0.73
N THR A 322 -12.14 4.44 0.00
CA THR A 322 -11.62 5.07 1.20
C THR A 322 -12.76 5.54 2.09
N ASP A 323 -12.45 5.99 3.30
CA ASP A 323 -13.42 6.30 4.35
C ASP A 323 -14.41 7.42 3.95
N ALA A 324 -15.66 7.06 3.66
CA ALA A 324 -16.74 8.05 3.59
C ALA A 324 -17.12 8.57 4.98
N GLN A 325 -17.15 7.69 5.96
CA GLN A 325 -17.33 7.99 7.39
C GLN A 325 -16.61 6.92 8.25
N SER A 326 -17.29 6.41 9.28
CA SER A 326 -16.73 5.32 10.09
C SER A 326 -16.67 4.03 9.28
N ILE A 327 -15.50 3.39 9.30
CA ILE A 327 -15.24 2.11 8.65
C ILE A 327 -14.74 1.11 9.70
N GLY A 328 -15.18 -0.14 9.62
CA GLY A 328 -14.81 -1.21 10.53
C GLY A 328 -16.03 -1.90 11.15
N PHE A 329 -15.82 -2.58 12.28
CA PHE A 329 -16.90 -3.30 12.96
C PHE A 329 -17.86 -2.34 13.71
N PRO A 330 -19.04 -2.80 14.14
CA PRO A 330 -20.02 -1.95 14.85
C PRO A 330 -19.49 -1.21 16.08
N SER A 331 -18.39 -1.68 16.65
CA SER A 331 -17.70 -1.05 17.80
C SER A 331 -16.66 0.01 17.40
N THR A 332 -16.43 0.24 16.10
CA THR A 332 -15.37 1.10 15.56
C THR A 332 -15.99 2.31 14.85
N ASN A 333 -16.45 3.31 15.62
CA ASN A 333 -17.19 4.45 15.07
C ASN A 333 -16.43 5.76 15.30
N TYR A 334 -15.62 6.14 14.31
CA TYR A 334 -14.80 7.35 14.32
C TYR A 334 -15.09 8.22 13.07
N PRO A 335 -16.30 8.84 12.97
CA PRO A 335 -16.61 9.71 11.84
C PRO A 335 -15.68 10.92 11.81
N ALA A 336 -15.33 11.39 10.63
CA ALA A 336 -14.37 12.47 10.45
C ALA A 336 -14.73 13.74 11.24
N TYR A 337 -13.71 14.42 11.76
CA TYR A 337 -13.84 15.82 12.19
C TYR A 337 -14.03 16.75 10.97
N PRO A 338 -14.57 17.96 11.17
CA PRO A 338 -14.64 18.94 10.06
C PRO A 338 -13.26 19.19 9.45
N GLY A 339 -13.17 19.10 8.13
CA GLY A 339 -11.93 19.28 7.35
C GLY A 339 -11.16 17.99 7.05
N GLN A 340 -11.36 16.89 7.78
CA GLN A 340 -10.54 15.68 7.60
C GLN A 340 -10.75 14.97 6.27
N TRP A 341 -11.94 15.00 5.66
CA TRP A 341 -12.12 14.49 4.29
C TRP A 341 -11.24 15.23 3.28
N ARG A 342 -11.15 16.55 3.44
CA ARG A 342 -10.30 17.39 2.59
C ARG A 342 -8.82 17.07 2.81
N GLN A 343 -8.38 16.91 4.06
CA GLN A 343 -7.02 16.54 4.39
C GLN A 343 -6.61 15.20 3.77
N ALA A 344 -7.40 14.16 4.00
CA ALA A 344 -7.10 12.81 3.52
C ALA A 344 -7.08 12.73 1.98
N ALA A 345 -8.04 13.36 1.31
CA ALA A 345 -8.05 13.39 -0.15
C ALA A 345 -6.81 14.12 -0.72
N TRP A 346 -6.44 15.28 -0.16
CA TRP A 346 -5.25 16.01 -0.61
C TRP A 346 -3.94 15.28 -0.25
N ALA A 347 -3.89 14.55 0.85
CA ALA A 347 -2.75 13.69 1.18
C ALA A 347 -2.56 12.60 0.11
N LEU A 348 -3.62 11.88 -0.27
CA LEU A 348 -3.57 10.85 -1.31
C LEU A 348 -3.23 11.45 -2.69
N VAL A 349 -3.82 12.60 -3.04
CA VAL A 349 -3.52 13.32 -4.29
C VAL A 349 -2.05 13.77 -4.34
N ALA A 350 -1.50 14.26 -3.23
CA ALA A 350 -0.09 14.65 -3.12
C ALA A 350 0.85 13.46 -3.34
N ARG A 351 0.41 12.22 -3.05
CA ARG A 351 1.19 10.99 -3.29
C ARG A 351 0.90 10.33 -4.64
N GLY A 352 0.09 10.93 -5.49
CA GLY A 352 -0.12 10.48 -6.86
C GLY A 352 -1.51 9.95 -7.19
N ALA A 353 -2.48 10.01 -6.29
CA ALA A 353 -3.86 9.63 -6.60
C ALA A 353 -4.45 10.51 -7.71
N ARG A 354 -5.11 9.88 -8.68
CA ARG A 354 -5.84 10.55 -9.78
C ARG A 354 -7.32 10.18 -9.81
N MET A 355 -7.76 9.37 -8.87
CA MET A 355 -9.14 9.11 -8.55
C MET A 355 -9.26 8.91 -7.03
N VAL A 356 -10.33 9.41 -6.45
CA VAL A 356 -10.69 9.16 -5.05
C VAL A 356 -12.15 8.78 -5.00
N GLU A 357 -12.43 7.52 -4.72
CA GLU A 357 -13.76 6.98 -4.52
C GLU A 357 -13.96 6.58 -3.06
N TYR A 358 -15.10 7.02 -2.51
CA TYR A 358 -15.49 6.68 -1.15
C TYR A 358 -16.18 5.32 -1.10
N TRP A 359 -15.89 4.55 -0.09
CA TRP A 359 -16.71 3.44 0.37
C TRP A 359 -17.69 3.95 1.41
N HIS A 360 -18.94 4.12 1.09
CA HIS A 360 -19.67 4.03 -0.16
C HIS A 360 -20.70 5.18 -0.25
N TRP A 361 -21.55 5.21 -1.30
CA TRP A 361 -22.48 6.30 -1.48
C TRP A 361 -23.52 6.39 -0.35
N HIS A 362 -24.24 5.30 -0.06
CA HIS A 362 -25.25 5.28 0.99
C HIS A 362 -24.97 4.16 1.99
N THR A 363 -25.13 4.44 3.29
CA THR A 363 -24.96 3.46 4.35
C THR A 363 -25.90 2.27 4.14
N LEU A 364 -25.36 1.03 4.14
CA LEU A 364 -26.12 -0.19 3.86
C LEU A 364 -27.08 -0.52 4.99
N HIS A 365 -28.26 -1.05 4.65
CA HIS A 365 -29.30 -1.39 5.62
C HIS A 365 -29.15 -2.79 6.21
N TYR A 366 -28.28 -3.62 5.64
CA TYR A 366 -28.07 -5.02 6.02
C TYR A 366 -26.67 -5.49 5.59
N GLY A 367 -26.31 -6.68 6.03
CA GLY A 367 -24.99 -7.25 5.79
C GLY A 367 -23.98 -6.89 6.87
N ALA A 368 -22.77 -7.38 6.73
CA ALA A 368 -21.68 -7.18 7.70
C ALA A 368 -21.29 -5.70 7.85
N GLU A 369 -21.52 -4.89 6.83
CA GLU A 369 -21.12 -3.49 6.72
C GLU A 369 -22.25 -2.50 7.02
N THR A 370 -23.33 -2.94 7.66
CA THR A 370 -24.52 -2.13 7.98
C THR A 370 -24.17 -0.83 8.75
N TYR A 371 -23.10 -0.83 9.53
CA TYR A 371 -22.67 0.33 10.30
C TYR A 371 -21.43 1.04 9.72
N TRP A 372 -20.97 0.65 8.55
CA TRP A 372 -19.99 1.42 7.81
C TRP A 372 -20.66 2.63 7.17
N GLY A 373 -20.19 3.82 7.55
CA GLY A 373 -20.87 5.05 7.16
C GLY A 373 -20.59 5.45 5.71
N GLY A 374 -21.64 5.53 4.90
CA GLY A 374 -21.59 6.08 3.55
C GLY A 374 -21.60 7.62 3.53
N VAL A 375 -21.48 8.18 2.33
CA VAL A 375 -21.66 9.63 2.10
C VAL A 375 -23.06 10.08 2.54
N LEU A 376 -24.06 9.25 2.30
CA LEU A 376 -25.40 9.40 2.87
C LEU A 376 -25.64 8.41 4.02
N PRO A 377 -26.28 8.82 5.11
CA PRO A 377 -26.66 7.93 6.20
C PRO A 377 -27.80 6.99 5.79
N HIS A 378 -28.16 6.02 6.66
CA HIS A 378 -29.29 5.10 6.45
C HIS A 378 -30.59 5.81 6.02
N SER A 379 -30.86 7.03 6.48
CA SER A 379 -32.04 7.80 6.09
C SER A 379 -31.99 8.31 4.64
N GLY A 380 -30.84 8.24 3.97
CA GLY A 380 -30.59 8.84 2.67
C GLY A 380 -30.67 10.38 2.67
N ARG A 381 -30.76 11.03 3.84
CA ARG A 381 -30.83 12.49 3.94
C ARG A 381 -29.42 13.08 3.95
N PRO A 382 -29.08 14.01 3.03
CA PRO A 382 -27.82 14.73 3.07
C PRO A 382 -27.56 15.38 4.43
N GLY A 383 -26.35 15.25 4.92
CA GLY A 383 -25.89 15.80 6.18
C GLY A 383 -24.46 16.34 6.06
N ARG A 384 -23.78 16.57 7.19
CA ARG A 384 -22.44 17.17 7.23
C ARG A 384 -21.41 16.48 6.32
N ALA A 385 -21.39 15.12 6.30
CA ALA A 385 -20.47 14.37 5.45
C ALA A 385 -20.69 14.70 3.97
N TYR A 386 -21.96 14.65 3.50
CA TYR A 386 -22.30 15.03 2.14
C TYR A 386 -21.89 16.47 1.81
N ASP A 387 -22.17 17.43 2.71
CA ASP A 387 -21.89 18.84 2.48
C ASP A 387 -20.38 19.11 2.36
N GLU A 388 -19.55 18.45 3.17
CA GLU A 388 -18.08 18.60 3.12
C GLU A 388 -17.49 17.89 1.90
N ILE A 389 -17.95 16.69 1.59
CA ILE A 389 -17.53 15.92 0.41
C ILE A 389 -17.92 16.68 -0.88
N ALA A 390 -19.09 17.31 -0.92
CA ALA A 390 -19.50 18.12 -2.07
C ALA A 390 -18.59 19.36 -2.27
N ARG A 391 -18.21 20.05 -1.19
CA ARG A 391 -17.24 21.16 -1.27
C ARG A 391 -15.87 20.69 -1.76
N LEU A 392 -15.40 19.54 -1.29
CA LEU A 392 -14.16 18.92 -1.72
C LEU A 392 -14.21 18.54 -3.22
N GLY A 393 -15.29 17.92 -3.68
CA GLY A 393 -15.47 17.57 -5.09
C GLY A 393 -15.37 18.78 -6.02
N ALA A 394 -16.02 19.88 -5.64
CA ALA A 394 -15.93 21.14 -6.37
C ALA A 394 -14.50 21.74 -6.33
N GLU A 395 -13.76 21.58 -5.23
CA GLU A 395 -12.36 22.01 -5.10
C GLU A 395 -11.45 21.19 -6.00
N LEU A 396 -11.51 19.87 -5.97
CA LEU A 396 -10.72 18.97 -6.80
C LEU A 396 -10.98 19.17 -8.30
N THR A 397 -12.24 19.42 -8.68
CA THR A 397 -12.59 19.75 -10.07
C THR A 397 -11.88 21.01 -10.55
N ARG A 398 -11.83 22.07 -9.74
CA ARG A 398 -11.13 23.31 -10.08
C ARG A 398 -9.60 23.12 -10.10
N ALA A 399 -9.08 22.29 -9.22
CA ALA A 399 -7.64 22.04 -9.07
C ALA A 399 -7.05 21.12 -10.15
N GLY A 400 -7.86 20.33 -10.84
CA GLY A 400 -7.43 19.20 -11.67
C GLY A 400 -6.31 19.53 -12.66
N GLY A 401 -6.43 20.62 -13.42
CA GLY A 401 -5.41 21.03 -14.39
C GLY A 401 -4.07 21.45 -13.76
N ALA A 402 -4.08 21.95 -12.52
CA ALA A 402 -2.87 22.40 -11.83
C ALA A 402 -2.04 21.23 -11.26
N ILE A 403 -2.67 20.11 -10.97
CA ILE A 403 -2.00 18.90 -10.42
C ILE A 403 -1.79 17.80 -11.45
N ALA A 404 -2.35 17.97 -12.67
CA ALA A 404 -2.17 17.03 -13.77
C ALA A 404 -0.68 16.87 -14.12
N GLY A 405 -0.24 15.63 -14.33
CA GLY A 405 1.13 15.30 -14.70
C GLY A 405 2.19 15.56 -13.62
N ALA A 406 1.79 15.92 -12.39
CA ALA A 406 2.73 16.05 -11.28
C ALA A 406 3.11 14.67 -10.71
N THR A 407 4.41 14.47 -10.49
CA THR A 407 4.98 13.29 -9.83
C THR A 407 5.36 13.65 -8.40
N PRO A 408 4.98 12.87 -7.39
CA PRO A 408 5.37 13.13 -6.01
C PRO A 408 6.88 13.23 -5.86
N ASP A 409 7.37 14.23 -5.14
CA ASP A 409 8.79 14.35 -4.79
C ASP A 409 9.16 13.38 -3.67
N ALA A 410 10.46 13.10 -3.51
CA ALA A 410 11.00 12.31 -2.42
C ALA A 410 12.40 12.76 -2.03
N ASP A 411 12.67 12.72 -0.72
CA ASP A 411 13.98 12.96 -0.12
C ASP A 411 14.75 11.64 0.07
N ILE A 412 14.02 10.59 0.43
CA ILE A 412 14.57 9.26 0.76
C ILE A 412 13.78 8.20 0.00
N ALA A 413 14.48 7.24 -0.60
CA ALA A 413 13.89 6.01 -1.11
C ALA A 413 13.99 4.90 -0.06
N ILE A 414 12.92 4.10 0.08
CA ILE A 414 12.89 2.91 0.95
C ILE A 414 12.56 1.68 0.10
N LEU A 415 13.47 0.70 0.11
CA LEU A 415 13.29 -0.57 -0.58
C LEU A 415 12.27 -1.43 0.17
N SER A 416 11.19 -1.81 -0.51
CA SER A 416 10.13 -2.65 0.04
C SER A 416 9.96 -3.93 -0.77
N SER A 417 10.02 -5.08 -0.08
CA SER A 417 10.04 -6.42 -0.67
C SER A 417 8.94 -7.30 -0.10
N THR A 418 8.07 -7.81 -0.98
CA THR A 418 7.07 -8.82 -0.61
C THR A 418 7.72 -10.13 -0.18
N LYS A 419 8.80 -10.54 -0.85
CA LYS A 419 9.59 -11.72 -0.48
C LYS A 419 10.14 -11.63 0.94
N ALA A 420 10.69 -10.47 1.33
CA ALA A 420 11.16 -10.24 2.71
C ALA A 420 9.99 -10.27 3.71
N ARG A 421 8.83 -9.72 3.35
CA ARG A 421 7.60 -9.80 4.15
C ARG A 421 7.18 -11.26 4.39
N PHE A 422 7.19 -12.08 3.36
CA PHE A 422 6.85 -13.52 3.49
C PHE A 422 7.85 -14.27 4.36
N ALA A 423 9.14 -14.09 4.11
CA ALA A 423 10.19 -14.79 4.86
C ALA A 423 10.20 -14.41 6.34
N LEU A 424 10.10 -13.10 6.66
CA LEU A 424 10.09 -12.64 8.05
C LEU A 424 8.74 -12.84 8.76
N ALA A 425 7.67 -13.15 8.04
CA ALA A 425 6.43 -13.62 8.65
C ALA A 425 6.53 -15.10 9.08
N ALA A 426 7.31 -15.92 8.36
CA ALA A 426 7.56 -17.32 8.69
C ALA A 426 8.61 -17.48 9.79
N GLN A 427 9.65 -16.64 9.78
CA GLN A 427 10.73 -16.61 10.78
C GLN A 427 10.91 -15.19 11.35
N PRO A 428 9.97 -14.74 12.18
CA PRO A 428 9.97 -13.37 12.69
C PRO A 428 11.15 -13.11 13.66
N PRO A 429 11.99 -12.09 13.38
CA PRO A 429 13.05 -11.69 14.29
C PRO A 429 12.54 -10.89 15.48
N LEU A 430 11.40 -10.20 15.36
CA LEU A 430 10.84 -9.41 16.43
C LEU A 430 9.78 -10.20 17.22
N GLN A 431 9.49 -9.76 18.43
CA GLN A 431 8.53 -10.40 19.33
C GLN A 431 7.30 -9.52 19.57
N LEU A 432 6.18 -10.18 19.83
CA LEU A 432 4.99 -9.61 20.43
C LEU A 432 5.16 -9.50 21.96
N ALA A 433 4.27 -8.76 22.63
CA ALA A 433 4.32 -8.57 24.07
C ALA A 433 4.21 -9.85 24.92
N ASP A 434 3.69 -10.93 24.33
CA ASP A 434 3.60 -12.26 24.96
C ASP A 434 4.85 -13.14 24.72
N GLY A 435 5.88 -12.58 24.06
CA GLY A 435 7.13 -13.28 23.73
C GLY A 435 7.04 -14.19 22.51
N THR A 436 5.89 -14.28 21.83
CA THR A 436 5.79 -14.99 20.55
C THR A 436 6.38 -14.18 19.42
N GLY A 437 6.82 -14.87 18.34
CA GLY A 437 7.33 -14.19 17.15
C GLY A 437 6.27 -13.32 16.49
N ASP A 438 6.63 -12.10 16.10
CA ASP A 438 5.72 -11.17 15.44
C ASP A 438 5.75 -11.37 13.93
N PRO A 439 4.68 -11.91 13.30
CA PRO A 439 4.63 -12.09 11.85
C PRO A 439 4.65 -10.77 11.06
N GLN A 440 4.45 -9.63 11.73
CA GLN A 440 4.61 -8.29 11.16
C GLN A 440 6.00 -7.68 11.39
N SER A 441 7.02 -8.50 11.67
CA SER A 441 8.40 -8.03 11.87
C SER A 441 8.90 -7.16 10.71
N TYR A 442 8.68 -7.56 9.47
CA TYR A 442 9.10 -6.79 8.29
C TYR A 442 8.41 -5.42 8.21
N PRO A 443 7.07 -5.31 8.23
CA PRO A 443 6.40 -4.02 8.27
C PRO A 443 6.87 -3.13 9.43
N ARG A 444 7.11 -3.70 10.62
CA ARG A 444 7.60 -2.92 11.78
C ARG A 444 9.00 -2.35 11.54
N ILE A 445 9.92 -3.13 11.00
CA ILE A 445 11.27 -2.67 10.67
C ILE A 445 11.21 -1.53 9.66
N VAL A 446 10.50 -1.72 8.55
CA VAL A 446 10.36 -0.70 7.49
C VAL A 446 9.66 0.56 8.00
N ALA A 447 8.58 0.39 8.78
CA ALA A 447 7.82 1.50 9.33
C ALA A 447 8.63 2.39 10.28
N ALA A 448 9.62 1.85 11.01
CA ALA A 448 10.49 2.65 11.87
C ALA A 448 11.28 3.69 11.06
N PHE A 449 11.83 3.29 9.91
CA PHE A 449 12.55 4.21 9.01
C PHE A 449 11.60 5.15 8.26
N TYR A 450 10.48 4.64 7.76
CA TYR A 450 9.47 5.47 7.07
C TYR A 450 8.95 6.58 7.98
N ARG A 451 8.52 6.21 9.18
CA ARG A 451 8.01 7.16 10.17
C ARG A 451 9.06 8.15 10.62
N GLY A 452 10.32 7.71 10.81
CA GLY A 452 11.41 8.63 11.13
C GLY A 452 11.60 9.72 10.07
N ALA A 453 11.56 9.35 8.80
CA ALA A 453 11.61 10.30 7.68
C ALA A 453 10.38 11.23 7.69
N PHE A 454 9.18 10.68 7.85
CA PHE A 454 7.93 11.46 7.91
C PHE A 454 7.93 12.47 9.06
N ASP A 455 8.29 12.04 10.28
CA ASP A 455 8.35 12.88 11.48
C ASP A 455 9.49 13.92 11.42
N ALA A 456 10.48 13.72 10.54
CA ALA A 456 11.51 14.70 10.18
C ALA A 456 11.03 15.70 9.11
N GLY A 457 9.80 15.63 8.63
CA GLY A 457 9.27 16.47 7.56
C GLY A 457 9.77 16.11 6.15
N LEU A 458 10.29 14.90 5.98
CA LEU A 458 10.80 14.39 4.71
C LEU A 458 9.75 13.60 3.95
N GLN A 459 9.88 13.57 2.64
CA GLN A 459 9.04 12.79 1.74
C GLN A 459 9.73 11.49 1.36
N VAL A 460 8.98 10.39 1.39
CA VAL A 460 9.49 9.06 1.10
C VAL A 460 9.01 8.60 -0.29
N ARG A 461 9.89 7.89 -1.00
CA ARG A 461 9.57 7.07 -2.15
C ARG A 461 9.74 5.61 -1.77
N VAL A 462 8.67 4.85 -1.77
CA VAL A 462 8.79 3.38 -1.71
C VAL A 462 9.22 2.89 -3.08
N VAL A 463 10.23 2.02 -3.13
CA VAL A 463 10.72 1.40 -4.37
C VAL A 463 10.65 -0.11 -4.26
N ARG A 464 10.35 -0.78 -5.38
CA ARG A 464 10.22 -2.25 -5.43
C ARG A 464 11.45 -2.87 -6.09
N PRO A 465 11.92 -4.03 -5.62
CA PRO A 465 13.07 -4.74 -6.20
C PRO A 465 12.95 -4.91 -7.72
N ARG A 466 11.75 -5.31 -8.20
CA ARG A 466 11.41 -5.52 -9.60
C ARG A 466 11.79 -4.36 -10.52
N TYR A 467 11.63 -3.12 -10.05
CA TYR A 467 11.93 -1.92 -10.87
C TYR A 467 13.30 -1.34 -10.53
N LEU A 468 13.67 -1.36 -9.24
CA LEU A 468 14.92 -0.74 -8.79
C LEU A 468 16.15 -1.44 -9.38
N PHE A 469 16.17 -2.79 -9.36
CA PHE A 469 17.35 -3.55 -9.78
C PHE A 469 17.45 -3.73 -11.30
N ASP A 470 16.41 -3.35 -12.06
CA ASP A 470 16.46 -3.24 -13.52
C ASP A 470 17.15 -1.93 -13.97
N ASP A 471 17.22 -0.93 -13.10
CA ASP A 471 17.89 0.34 -13.37
C ASP A 471 19.42 0.21 -13.23
N GLU A 472 20.16 0.99 -14.02
CA GLU A 472 21.60 1.14 -13.81
C GLU A 472 21.88 1.83 -12.46
N PRO A 473 22.77 1.30 -11.60
CA PRO A 473 23.04 1.87 -10.27
C PRO A 473 23.36 3.37 -10.26
N ALA A 474 24.07 3.86 -11.28
CA ALA A 474 24.37 5.30 -11.42
C ALA A 474 23.16 6.16 -11.78
N ALA A 475 22.17 5.59 -12.47
CA ALA A 475 20.91 6.27 -12.73
C ALA A 475 20.06 6.33 -11.45
N ALA A 476 19.96 5.20 -10.75
CA ALA A 476 19.27 5.12 -9.46
C ALA A 476 19.88 6.05 -8.41
N ALA A 477 21.21 6.16 -8.31
CA ALA A 477 21.88 7.08 -7.40
C ALA A 477 21.56 8.56 -7.66
N ARG A 478 21.30 8.94 -8.92
CA ARG A 478 20.84 10.29 -9.26
C ARG A 478 19.38 10.54 -8.94
N THR A 479 18.53 9.53 -9.15
CA THR A 479 17.08 9.63 -8.93
C THR A 479 16.73 9.48 -7.44
N HIS A 480 17.46 8.62 -6.76
CA HIS A 480 17.32 8.28 -5.35
C HIS A 480 18.69 8.41 -4.67
N PRO A 481 19.13 9.62 -4.30
CA PRO A 481 20.46 9.83 -3.71
C PRO A 481 20.66 9.09 -2.39
N ILE A 482 19.55 8.81 -1.66
CA ILE A 482 19.53 8.05 -0.41
C ILE A 482 18.57 6.89 -0.57
N LEU A 483 19.06 5.68 -0.33
CA LEU A 483 18.31 4.42 -0.39
C LEU A 483 18.43 3.69 0.94
N VAL A 484 17.30 3.43 1.58
CA VAL A 484 17.21 2.61 2.80
C VAL A 484 16.79 1.19 2.43
N ALA A 485 17.64 0.23 2.74
CA ALA A 485 17.38 -1.21 2.67
C ALA A 485 17.33 -1.75 4.11
N ALA A 486 16.12 -1.84 4.68
CA ALA A 486 15.89 -2.33 6.04
C ALA A 486 15.00 -3.57 6.00
N GLY A 487 15.43 -4.65 6.65
CA GLY A 487 14.71 -5.91 6.63
C GLY A 487 14.73 -6.61 5.26
N TYR A 488 15.57 -6.22 4.34
CA TYR A 488 15.71 -6.87 3.03
C TYR A 488 16.39 -8.24 3.19
N TYR A 489 15.73 -9.15 3.90
CA TYR A 489 16.27 -10.37 4.49
C TYR A 489 16.68 -11.41 3.46
N PRO A 490 15.80 -11.95 2.58
CA PRO A 490 16.26 -12.73 1.45
C PRO A 490 16.72 -11.76 0.35
N ALA A 491 17.96 -11.88 -0.05
CA ALA A 491 18.53 -11.08 -1.12
C ALA A 491 19.40 -11.96 -2.03
N SER A 492 19.26 -11.82 -3.33
CA SER A 492 20.14 -12.50 -4.27
C SER A 492 21.54 -11.88 -4.25
N ASP A 493 22.53 -12.61 -4.76
CA ASP A 493 23.86 -12.08 -4.98
C ASP A 493 23.86 -10.88 -5.92
N HIS A 494 22.99 -10.92 -6.94
CA HIS A 494 22.78 -9.81 -7.87
C HIS A 494 22.31 -8.55 -7.15
N ASP A 495 21.33 -8.67 -6.25
CA ASP A 495 20.76 -7.52 -5.53
C ASP A 495 21.81 -6.88 -4.60
N LEU A 496 22.55 -7.71 -3.86
CA LEU A 496 23.60 -7.21 -2.98
C LEU A 496 24.77 -6.57 -3.75
N ASP A 497 25.16 -7.12 -4.90
CA ASP A 497 26.16 -6.53 -5.78
C ASP A 497 25.66 -5.23 -6.43
N TRP A 498 24.36 -5.16 -6.73
CA TRP A 498 23.74 -3.93 -7.23
C TRP A 498 23.74 -2.84 -6.15
N LEU A 499 23.36 -3.15 -4.91
CA LEU A 499 23.37 -2.22 -3.77
C LEU A 499 24.79 -1.73 -3.48
N ARG A 500 25.79 -2.61 -3.54
CA ARG A 500 27.20 -2.23 -3.41
C ARG A 500 27.62 -1.23 -4.49
N ARG A 501 27.29 -1.52 -5.76
CA ARG A 501 27.61 -0.62 -6.89
C ARG A 501 26.86 0.71 -6.81
N TYR A 502 25.61 0.70 -6.32
CA TYR A 502 24.86 1.91 -6.08
C TYR A 502 25.60 2.86 -5.13
N ALA A 503 26.14 2.33 -4.02
CA ALA A 503 26.95 3.14 -3.13
C ALA A 503 28.28 3.57 -3.78
N GLU A 504 28.94 2.69 -4.54
CA GLU A 504 30.23 2.97 -5.20
C GLU A 504 30.12 4.16 -6.18
N VAL A 505 28.99 4.33 -6.88
CA VAL A 505 28.79 5.36 -7.92
C VAL A 505 28.08 6.62 -7.44
N GLY A 506 28.03 6.86 -6.12
CA GLY A 506 27.57 8.11 -5.54
C GLY A 506 26.28 8.05 -4.72
N GLY A 507 25.63 6.90 -4.60
CA GLY A 507 24.47 6.71 -3.74
C GLY A 507 24.84 6.63 -2.25
N HIS A 508 23.95 7.09 -1.38
CA HIS A 508 24.05 6.84 0.06
C HIS A 508 23.14 5.66 0.43
N LEU A 509 23.73 4.49 0.61
CA LEU A 509 23.02 3.27 1.04
C LEU A 509 22.93 3.23 2.57
N VAL A 510 21.70 3.11 3.09
CA VAL A 510 21.44 2.84 4.51
C VAL A 510 20.98 1.40 4.66
N VAL A 511 21.79 0.60 5.32
CA VAL A 511 21.54 -0.83 5.60
C VAL A 511 20.92 -0.95 6.98
N GLY A 512 19.67 -1.39 7.05
CA GLY A 512 18.97 -1.64 8.31
C GLY A 512 19.01 -3.10 8.75
N PRO A 513 18.38 -3.43 9.90
CA PRO A 513 18.46 -4.76 10.50
C PRO A 513 18.09 -5.89 9.54
N ARG A 514 18.79 -7.02 9.64
CA ARG A 514 18.53 -8.27 8.91
C ARG A 514 18.73 -8.21 7.39
N THR A 515 19.17 -7.10 6.83
CA THR A 515 19.37 -6.96 5.37
C THR A 515 20.49 -7.86 4.88
N GLY A 516 20.22 -8.67 3.84
CA GLY A 516 21.17 -9.57 3.20
C GLY A 516 21.57 -10.78 4.03
N TYR A 517 20.89 -11.06 5.16
CA TYR A 517 21.25 -12.17 6.05
C TYR A 517 21.01 -13.54 5.41
N ALA A 518 20.02 -13.67 4.55
CA ALA A 518 19.72 -14.88 3.81
C ALA A 518 19.89 -14.68 2.30
N ASP A 519 20.15 -15.79 1.61
CA ASP A 519 20.11 -15.83 0.16
C ASP A 519 18.68 -15.92 -0.37
N ASP A 520 18.54 -16.04 -1.67
CA ASP A 520 17.26 -16.03 -2.37
C ASP A 520 16.31 -17.17 -1.99
N GLU A 521 16.85 -18.28 -1.47
CA GLU A 521 16.12 -19.43 -0.93
C GLU A 521 15.85 -19.31 0.59
N ALA A 522 16.03 -18.14 1.19
CA ALA A 522 15.95 -17.92 2.65
C ALA A 522 16.93 -18.80 3.47
N ARG A 523 18.05 -19.23 2.90
CA ARG A 523 19.14 -19.87 3.63
C ARG A 523 20.05 -18.81 4.22
N ALA A 524 20.41 -18.93 5.50
CA ALA A 524 21.41 -18.05 6.10
C ALA A 524 22.72 -18.14 5.34
N ARG A 525 23.28 -16.99 4.98
CA ARG A 525 24.55 -16.91 4.25
C ARG A 525 25.73 -17.32 5.14
N ALA A 526 26.74 -17.92 4.54
CA ALA A 526 28.00 -18.26 5.22
C ALA A 526 28.97 -17.07 5.33
N GLU A 527 28.67 -15.98 4.61
CA GLU A 527 29.47 -14.75 4.63
C GLU A 527 29.29 -14.00 5.94
N THR A 528 30.29 -13.22 6.33
CA THR A 528 30.21 -12.29 7.47
C THR A 528 29.15 -11.22 7.19
N GLN A 529 28.21 -11.03 8.10
CA GLN A 529 27.08 -10.15 7.90
C GLN A 529 27.45 -8.65 8.01
N PRO A 530 26.84 -7.79 7.22
CA PRO A 530 25.74 -8.03 6.26
C PRO A 530 26.21 -8.54 4.88
N ALA A 531 26.83 -9.70 4.83
CA ALA A 531 27.23 -10.43 3.63
C ALA A 531 28.10 -9.56 2.67
N ARG A 532 27.79 -9.51 1.38
CA ARG A 532 28.51 -8.73 0.37
C ARG A 532 28.54 -7.22 0.63
N LEU A 533 27.75 -6.74 1.60
CA LEU A 533 27.73 -5.34 2.02
C LEU A 533 28.70 -5.05 3.18
N SER A 534 29.29 -6.06 3.82
CA SER A 534 30.22 -5.86 4.95
C SER A 534 31.51 -5.11 4.54
N GLU A 535 32.08 -5.45 3.39
CA GLU A 535 33.27 -4.75 2.87
C GLU A 535 32.95 -3.27 2.53
N PRO A 536 31.93 -2.91 1.72
CA PRO A 536 31.63 -1.50 1.46
C PRO A 536 31.18 -0.75 2.72
N ALA A 537 30.52 -1.41 3.66
CA ALA A 537 30.15 -0.82 4.95
C ALA A 537 31.35 -0.55 5.86
N GLY A 538 32.44 -1.30 5.70
CA GLY A 538 33.56 -1.30 6.65
C GLY A 538 33.11 -1.67 8.06
N ALA A 539 32.12 -2.51 8.17
CA ALA A 539 31.53 -2.99 9.41
C ALA A 539 30.89 -4.36 9.21
N TRP A 540 30.85 -5.14 10.27
CA TRP A 540 30.28 -6.47 10.28
C TRP A 540 29.69 -6.80 11.65
N TYR A 541 28.91 -7.88 11.76
CA TYR A 541 28.41 -8.42 13.03
C TYR A 541 28.25 -9.94 12.94
N ASP A 542 28.40 -10.61 14.08
CA ASP A 542 28.16 -12.06 14.25
C ASP A 542 27.16 -12.34 15.39
N GLU A 543 26.95 -11.37 16.26
CA GLU A 543 25.98 -11.46 17.34
C GLU A 543 24.82 -10.48 17.12
N PHE A 544 23.64 -10.94 17.52
CA PHE A 544 22.41 -10.13 17.56
C PHE A 544 21.50 -10.61 18.68
N CYS A 545 20.65 -9.74 19.18
CA CYS A 545 19.68 -10.09 20.21
C CYS A 545 18.38 -9.32 20.10
N ASN A 546 17.31 -9.89 20.66
CA ASN A 546 16.11 -9.14 20.95
C ASN A 546 16.35 -8.20 22.14
N LEU A 547 15.67 -7.06 22.12
CA LEU A 547 15.66 -6.10 23.22
C LEU A 547 14.27 -6.11 23.87
N ASP A 548 14.19 -6.68 25.07
CA ASP A 548 12.94 -6.69 25.86
C ASP A 548 12.57 -5.30 26.33
N GLU A 549 13.58 -4.47 26.63
CA GLU A 549 13.43 -3.07 27.01
C GLU A 549 14.25 -2.17 26.07
N PRO A 550 13.82 -0.94 25.81
CA PRO A 550 14.58 0.01 25.02
C PRO A 550 15.97 0.27 25.63
N VAL A 551 17.00 0.26 24.80
CA VAL A 551 18.39 0.52 25.21
C VAL A 551 18.80 1.92 24.76
N PRO A 552 19.25 2.81 25.67
CA PRO A 552 19.73 4.13 25.31
C PRO A 552 20.88 4.08 24.29
N VAL A 553 20.92 5.06 23.39
CA VAL A 553 21.95 5.18 22.36
C VAL A 553 22.68 6.52 22.54
N ARG A 554 24.00 6.51 22.43
CA ARG A 554 24.85 7.71 22.45
C ARG A 554 25.40 8.00 21.08
N GLY A 555 25.14 9.19 20.57
CA GLY A 555 25.70 9.70 19.33
C GLY A 555 27.13 10.23 19.49
N SER A 556 27.86 10.28 18.39
CA SER A 556 29.15 10.97 18.27
C SER A 556 28.98 12.47 18.03
N ALA A 557 30.08 13.22 17.98
CA ALA A 557 30.04 14.64 17.63
C ALA A 557 29.51 14.88 16.20
N ASP A 558 29.74 13.94 15.29
CA ASP A 558 29.32 14.01 13.89
C ASP A 558 27.87 13.52 13.68
N PHE A 559 27.28 12.92 14.73
CA PHE A 559 25.91 12.46 14.76
C PHE A 559 25.26 12.80 16.12
N PRO A 560 25.01 14.09 16.38
CA PRO A 560 24.39 14.52 17.62
C PRO A 560 22.97 13.99 17.72
N LEU A 561 22.61 13.41 18.84
CA LEU A 561 21.31 12.84 19.14
C LEU A 561 20.56 13.67 20.17
N ASP A 562 19.25 13.71 20.07
CA ASP A 562 18.37 14.26 21.09
C ASP A 562 18.45 13.43 22.39
N GLU A 563 17.99 13.98 23.52
CA GLU A 563 17.90 13.24 24.79
C GLU A 563 16.83 12.13 24.70
N GLY A 564 17.09 10.98 25.33
CA GLY A 564 16.14 9.88 25.44
C GLY A 564 16.05 8.97 24.22
N VAL A 565 16.98 9.09 23.29
CA VAL A 565 17.07 8.24 22.09
C VAL A 565 17.38 6.80 22.44
N THR A 566 16.65 5.85 21.87
CA THR A 566 16.80 4.43 22.18
C THR A 566 16.81 3.52 20.94
N ALA A 567 17.53 2.41 21.08
CA ALA A 567 17.39 1.19 20.26
C ALA A 567 16.21 0.38 20.80
N THR A 568 15.41 -0.19 19.93
CA THR A 568 14.21 -0.98 20.31
C THR A 568 14.19 -2.33 19.62
N ALA A 569 13.56 -3.31 20.28
CA ALA A 569 13.18 -4.62 19.76
C ALA A 569 14.32 -5.51 19.24
N TRP A 570 15.38 -4.97 18.62
CA TRP A 570 16.46 -5.71 17.98
C TRP A 570 17.78 -4.96 18.02
N ALA A 571 18.88 -5.67 18.29
CA ALA A 571 20.23 -5.15 18.19
C ALA A 571 21.16 -6.12 17.43
N GLU A 572 21.88 -5.60 16.45
CA GLU A 572 23.04 -6.23 15.80
C GLU A 572 24.31 -5.62 16.39
N CYS A 573 25.23 -6.47 16.82
CA CYS A 573 26.46 -6.08 17.49
C CYS A 573 27.53 -5.66 16.47
N LEU A 574 27.45 -4.42 15.98
CA LEU A 574 28.31 -3.94 14.89
C LEU A 574 29.75 -3.76 15.35
N VAL A 575 30.70 -4.39 14.64
CA VAL A 575 32.13 -4.21 14.74
C VAL A 575 32.60 -3.34 13.58
N ALA A 576 33.12 -2.15 13.90
CA ALA A 576 33.70 -1.27 12.88
C ALA A 576 35.06 -1.80 12.41
N ASP A 577 35.19 -1.98 11.09
CA ASP A 577 36.42 -2.38 10.39
C ASP A 577 36.66 -1.38 9.23
N GLY A 578 37.13 -0.20 9.61
CA GLY A 578 37.35 0.92 8.70
C GLY A 578 36.13 1.85 8.53
N ALA A 579 35.05 1.62 9.23
CA ALA A 579 33.94 2.55 9.33
C ALA A 579 34.08 3.49 10.51
N ASP A 580 33.51 4.68 10.40
CA ASP A 580 33.34 5.63 11.51
C ASP A 580 32.13 5.20 12.35
N VAL A 581 32.29 5.22 13.69
CA VAL A 581 31.20 4.92 14.62
C VAL A 581 30.39 6.20 14.87
N LEU A 582 29.14 6.20 14.41
CA LEU A 582 28.23 7.31 14.60
C LEU A 582 27.51 7.23 15.94
N ALA A 583 27.13 6.01 16.38
CA ALA A 583 26.46 5.82 17.65
C ALA A 583 26.81 4.46 18.29
N THR A 584 26.72 4.39 19.62
CA THR A 584 26.95 3.19 20.42
C THR A 584 25.78 2.94 21.37
N TYR A 585 25.58 1.68 21.76
CA TYR A 585 24.60 1.34 22.81
C TYR A 585 25.12 1.79 24.18
N ASP A 586 24.28 2.45 24.97
CA ASP A 586 24.60 2.78 26.36
C ASP A 586 24.14 1.65 27.30
N HIS A 587 24.85 0.53 27.23
CA HIS A 587 24.52 -0.68 27.95
C HIS A 587 25.80 -1.41 28.38
N PRO A 588 25.88 -2.01 29.60
CA PRO A 588 27.11 -2.66 30.09
C PRO A 588 27.67 -3.77 29.17
N HIS A 589 26.81 -4.51 28.47
CA HIS A 589 27.19 -5.54 27.53
C HIS A 589 27.23 -4.99 26.10
N LEU A 590 26.13 -4.47 25.58
CA LEU A 590 26.02 -4.01 24.20
C LEU A 590 26.90 -2.80 23.89
N GLY A 591 27.33 -2.04 24.90
CA GLY A 591 28.18 -0.85 24.71
C GLY A 591 29.57 -1.11 24.17
N THR A 592 29.97 -2.39 24.01
CA THR A 592 31.20 -2.79 23.32
C THR A 592 31.08 -2.71 21.80
N TRP A 593 29.85 -2.59 21.29
CA TRP A 593 29.58 -2.55 19.85
C TRP A 593 28.93 -1.23 19.43
N ALA A 594 29.11 -0.91 18.17
CA ALA A 594 28.39 0.21 17.57
C ALA A 594 26.93 -0.13 17.30
N ALA A 595 26.05 0.87 17.45
CA ALA A 595 24.66 0.81 17.04
C ALA A 595 24.46 1.36 15.62
N VAL A 596 25.29 2.36 15.23
CA VAL A 596 25.29 2.96 13.89
C VAL A 596 26.72 3.22 13.45
N THR A 597 27.05 2.79 12.23
CA THR A 597 28.36 3.06 11.60
C THR A 597 28.16 3.69 10.22
N THR A 598 29.17 4.41 9.73
CA THR A 598 29.17 4.97 8.37
C THR A 598 30.53 4.90 7.73
N ARG A 599 30.58 4.77 6.40
CA ARG A 599 31.82 4.78 5.62
C ARG A 599 31.61 5.39 4.25
N THR A 600 32.54 6.20 3.81
CA THR A 600 32.62 6.62 2.41
C THR A 600 33.09 5.42 1.57
N TYR A 601 32.37 5.11 0.50
CA TYR A 601 32.68 4.01 -0.41
C TYR A 601 32.54 4.46 -1.87
N GLY A 602 33.63 4.42 -2.63
CA GLY A 602 33.68 5.04 -3.95
C GLY A 602 33.33 6.54 -3.90
N ASP A 603 32.41 6.97 -4.72
CA ASP A 603 31.88 8.34 -4.76
C ASP A 603 30.69 8.55 -3.79
N GLY A 604 30.20 7.49 -3.12
CA GLY A 604 29.04 7.54 -2.22
C GLY A 604 29.37 7.11 -0.80
N ARG A 605 28.39 6.48 -0.14
CA ARG A 605 28.46 6.19 1.30
C ARG A 605 27.61 4.97 1.65
N VAL A 606 28.05 4.20 2.66
CA VAL A 606 27.26 3.15 3.30
C VAL A 606 27.13 3.46 4.78
N THR A 607 25.91 3.46 5.29
CA THR A 607 25.59 3.59 6.72
C THR A 607 24.88 2.32 7.18
N VAL A 608 25.35 1.68 8.25
CA VAL A 608 24.68 0.52 8.85
C VAL A 608 23.99 0.94 10.13
N VAL A 609 22.71 0.64 10.24
CA VAL A 609 21.88 0.86 11.44
C VAL A 609 21.55 -0.51 12.02
N GLY A 610 22.24 -0.93 13.08
CA GLY A 610 22.13 -2.27 13.67
C GLY A 610 20.97 -2.45 14.63
N THR A 611 19.94 -1.59 14.56
CA THR A 611 18.78 -1.68 15.46
C THR A 611 17.50 -1.22 14.79
N VAL A 612 16.36 -1.61 15.35
CA VAL A 612 15.09 -0.93 15.06
C VAL A 612 15.08 0.37 15.88
N PRO A 613 15.21 1.53 15.23
CA PRO A 613 15.27 2.79 15.95
C PRO A 613 13.92 3.15 16.56
N ASP A 614 13.94 3.78 17.76
CA ASP A 614 12.75 4.47 18.23
C ASP A 614 12.45 5.71 17.36
N LEU A 615 11.34 6.38 17.63
CA LEU A 615 10.92 7.54 16.82
C LEU A 615 11.94 8.67 16.82
N THR A 616 12.62 8.89 17.94
CA THR A 616 13.58 9.99 18.10
C THR A 616 14.89 9.67 17.40
N LEU A 617 15.39 8.43 17.52
CA LEU A 617 16.57 7.97 16.77
C LEU A 617 16.33 7.98 15.27
N ALA A 618 15.16 7.48 14.84
CA ALA A 618 14.77 7.45 13.43
C ALA A 618 14.68 8.86 12.83
N ARG A 619 14.08 9.80 13.55
CA ARG A 619 14.01 11.21 13.14
C ARG A 619 15.38 11.87 13.09
N SER A 620 16.24 11.64 14.10
CA SER A 620 17.62 12.16 14.12
C SER A 620 18.44 11.62 12.94
N LEU A 621 18.30 10.33 12.64
CA LEU A 621 18.93 9.71 11.47
C LEU A 621 18.43 10.37 10.16
N ALA A 622 17.13 10.56 10.02
CA ALA A 622 16.55 11.18 8.84
C ALA A 622 17.05 12.62 8.63
N HIS A 623 17.11 13.44 9.68
CA HIS A 623 17.70 14.79 9.61
C HIS A 623 19.20 14.79 9.25
N TRP A 624 19.95 13.82 9.78
CA TRP A 624 21.36 13.68 9.44
C TRP A 624 21.56 13.28 7.97
N LEU A 625 20.72 12.41 7.44
CA LEU A 625 20.73 11.99 6.04
C LEU A 625 20.33 13.14 5.10
N VAL A 626 19.29 13.91 5.47
CA VAL A 626 18.73 14.99 4.64
C VAL A 626 18.58 16.27 5.48
N PRO A 627 19.60 17.12 5.52
CA PRO A 627 19.54 18.38 6.26
C PRO A 627 18.55 19.40 5.67
N THR A 628 18.22 19.28 4.39
CA THR A 628 17.34 20.24 3.69
C THR A 628 16.29 19.47 2.88
N PRO A 629 15.01 19.48 3.32
CA PRO A 629 13.93 18.81 2.61
C PRO A 629 13.70 19.35 1.19
N VAL A 630 13.36 18.45 0.26
CA VAL A 630 13.11 18.79 -1.16
C VAL A 630 11.95 19.79 -1.33
N ALA A 631 10.98 19.78 -0.43
CA ALA A 631 9.85 20.71 -0.44
C ALA A 631 10.27 22.17 -0.17
N GLY A 632 11.45 22.39 0.43
CA GLY A 632 12.02 23.72 0.65
C GLY A 632 11.36 24.56 1.77
N TRP A 633 10.51 23.93 2.59
CA TRP A 633 9.90 24.57 3.75
C TRP A 633 10.73 24.29 5.00
N SER A 634 10.89 25.30 5.86
CA SER A 634 11.62 25.20 7.13
C SER A 634 10.79 25.73 8.28
N ASP A 635 11.23 25.47 9.51
CA ASP A 635 10.64 25.97 10.75
C ASP A 635 9.13 25.69 10.86
N LEU A 636 8.70 24.50 10.40
CA LEU A 636 7.31 24.10 10.44
C LEU A 636 6.85 23.80 11.88
N PRO A 637 5.63 24.27 12.26
CA PRO A 637 5.02 23.85 13.52
C PRO A 637 4.88 22.32 13.57
N PRO A 638 4.96 21.70 14.78
CA PRO A 638 4.94 20.23 14.90
C PRO A 638 3.71 19.53 14.30
N SER A 639 2.57 20.22 14.20
CA SER A 639 1.33 19.67 13.62
C SER A 639 1.25 19.80 12.09
N VAL A 640 2.25 20.42 11.48
CA VAL A 640 2.24 20.73 10.04
C VAL A 640 3.08 19.73 9.26
N THR A 641 2.51 19.20 8.18
CA THR A 641 3.26 18.47 7.16
C THR A 641 3.20 19.18 5.82
N VAL A 642 4.29 19.10 5.06
CA VAL A 642 4.35 19.60 3.69
C VAL A 642 4.76 18.47 2.76
N HIS A 643 3.96 18.26 1.74
CA HIS A 643 4.30 17.34 0.64
C HIS A 643 4.28 18.09 -0.68
N SER A 644 5.19 17.75 -1.55
CA SER A 644 5.28 18.38 -2.88
C SER A 644 5.30 17.34 -3.99
N SER A 645 4.93 17.81 -5.18
CA SER A 645 4.98 17.04 -6.43
C SER A 645 5.48 17.96 -7.53
N THR A 646 6.39 17.46 -8.37
CA THR A 646 6.99 18.25 -9.46
C THR A 646 6.32 17.89 -10.78
N ARG A 647 5.94 18.91 -11.56
CA ARG A 647 5.38 18.78 -12.91
C ARG A 647 6.51 18.71 -13.95
N SER A 648 6.16 18.25 -15.15
CA SER A 648 7.12 18.12 -16.25
C SER A 648 7.76 19.47 -16.69
N ASP A 649 7.12 20.61 -16.40
CA ASP A 649 7.65 21.96 -16.67
C ASP A 649 8.57 22.48 -15.54
N GLY A 650 8.80 21.66 -14.50
CA GLY A 650 9.63 22.00 -13.34
C GLY A 650 8.90 22.75 -12.23
N THR A 651 7.64 23.15 -12.44
CA THR A 651 6.84 23.79 -11.37
C THR A 651 6.47 22.77 -10.31
N ARG A 652 6.41 23.20 -9.06
CA ARG A 652 6.15 22.32 -7.91
C ARG A 652 4.83 22.68 -7.26
N VAL A 653 3.98 21.66 -7.08
CA VAL A 653 2.75 21.74 -6.30
C VAL A 653 3.07 21.41 -4.86
N HIS A 654 2.67 22.26 -3.93
CA HIS A 654 2.81 22.06 -2.48
C HIS A 654 1.45 21.83 -1.84
N VAL A 655 1.37 20.84 -0.97
CA VAL A 655 0.20 20.55 -0.15
C VAL A 655 0.62 20.63 1.32
N VAL A 656 0.09 21.60 2.02
CA VAL A 656 0.44 21.93 3.40
C VAL A 656 -0.75 21.61 4.30
N HIS A 657 -0.58 20.73 5.27
CA HIS A 657 -1.64 20.30 6.19
C HIS A 657 -1.33 20.75 7.62
N ASN A 658 -2.37 21.13 8.34
CA ASN A 658 -2.36 21.22 9.81
C ASN A 658 -3.22 20.09 10.41
N TRP A 659 -2.60 19.12 11.05
CA TRP A 659 -3.23 17.92 11.61
C TRP A 659 -3.57 18.06 13.09
N SER A 660 -4.08 19.20 13.51
CA SER A 660 -4.43 19.48 14.91
C SER A 660 -5.64 20.38 15.04
N TRP A 661 -6.13 20.52 16.26
CA TRP A 661 -7.18 21.47 16.61
C TRP A 661 -6.69 22.92 16.72
N GLU A 662 -5.39 23.12 16.90
CA GLU A 662 -4.80 24.44 17.08
C GLU A 662 -4.53 25.09 15.71
N ALA A 663 -4.99 26.34 15.57
CA ALA A 663 -4.63 27.11 14.40
C ALA A 663 -3.14 27.42 14.42
N THR A 664 -2.49 27.34 13.27
CA THR A 664 -1.05 27.56 13.14
C THR A 664 -0.70 28.46 11.97
N VAL A 665 0.51 29.01 12.01
CA VAL A 665 1.03 29.93 10.97
C VAL A 665 2.28 29.31 10.36
N VAL A 666 2.35 29.31 9.05
CA VAL A 666 3.53 28.90 8.28
C VAL A 666 4.04 30.04 7.41
N THR A 667 5.35 30.10 7.21
CA THR A 667 5.98 31.08 6.32
C THR A 667 6.20 30.47 4.95
N VAL A 668 5.78 31.18 3.91
CA VAL A 668 5.89 30.74 2.51
C VAL A 668 7.34 30.90 2.04
N PRO A 669 8.00 29.84 1.54
CA PRO A 669 9.43 29.91 1.19
C PRO A 669 9.71 30.53 -0.18
N THR A 670 8.73 30.58 -1.07
CA THR A 670 8.85 31.07 -2.46
C THR A 670 7.52 31.64 -2.93
N ASP A 671 7.53 32.34 -4.07
CA ASP A 671 6.31 32.89 -4.67
C ASP A 671 5.37 31.74 -5.10
N LEU A 672 4.11 31.78 -4.67
CA LEU A 672 3.11 30.75 -4.89
C LEU A 672 1.81 31.31 -5.47
N ASP A 673 1.25 30.64 -6.48
CA ASP A 673 -0.14 30.80 -6.90
C ASP A 673 -1.02 29.80 -6.17
N VAL A 674 -2.13 30.25 -5.58
CA VAL A 674 -3.01 29.42 -4.73
C VAL A 674 -3.95 28.58 -5.59
N ILE A 675 -3.96 27.28 -5.34
CA ILE A 675 -4.89 26.31 -5.93
C ILE A 675 -6.10 26.10 -4.99
N ALA A 676 -5.83 25.84 -3.72
CA ALA A 676 -6.84 25.68 -2.69
C ALA A 676 -6.43 26.46 -1.43
N ALA A 677 -7.18 27.51 -1.10
CA ALA A 677 -6.92 28.37 0.05
C ALA A 677 -7.32 27.69 1.37
N PRO A 678 -6.73 28.08 2.51
CA PRO A 678 -7.19 27.67 3.82
C PRO A 678 -8.67 28.03 4.05
N HIS A 679 -9.36 27.25 4.86
CA HIS A 679 -10.75 27.51 5.21
C HIS A 679 -10.93 28.88 5.89
N GLY A 680 -12.02 29.57 5.55
CA GLY A 680 -12.39 30.85 6.16
C GLY A 680 -11.57 32.06 5.72
N SER A 681 -10.63 31.90 4.78
CA SER A 681 -9.89 33.04 4.21
C SER A 681 -10.83 34.03 3.53
N THR A 682 -10.85 35.28 4.01
CA THR A 682 -11.70 36.36 3.44
C THR A 682 -10.90 37.65 3.37
N PRO A 683 -10.61 38.20 2.17
CA PRO A 683 -10.86 37.60 0.85
C PRO A 683 -10.02 36.36 0.62
N THR A 684 -10.48 35.46 -0.27
CA THR A 684 -9.68 34.27 -0.65
C THR A 684 -8.40 34.72 -1.36
N PRO A 685 -7.20 34.43 -0.81
CA PRO A 685 -5.97 34.79 -1.45
C PRO A 685 -5.78 34.02 -2.75
N THR A 686 -5.25 34.66 -3.79
CA THR A 686 -4.89 34.00 -5.05
C THR A 686 -3.37 33.83 -5.18
N ARG A 687 -2.58 34.51 -4.31
CA ARG A 687 -1.12 34.56 -4.35
C ARG A 687 -0.54 34.77 -2.98
N PHE A 688 0.69 34.27 -2.82
CA PHE A 688 1.61 34.61 -1.75
C PHE A 688 3.01 34.87 -2.31
N THR A 689 3.72 35.78 -1.69
CA THR A 689 5.13 36.08 -2.00
C THR A 689 6.03 35.42 -0.95
N ALA A 690 7.25 35.11 -1.32
CA ALA A 690 8.25 34.58 -0.37
C ALA A 690 8.34 35.46 0.89
N GLY A 691 8.24 34.85 2.06
CA GLY A 691 8.20 35.51 3.37
C GLY A 691 6.81 35.87 3.89
N ASP A 692 5.78 35.80 3.06
CA ASP A 692 4.39 35.94 3.53
C ASP A 692 4.02 34.80 4.50
N THR A 693 3.02 35.05 5.34
CA THR A 693 2.50 34.04 6.27
C THR A 693 1.11 33.55 5.86
N VAL A 694 0.89 32.26 6.04
CA VAL A 694 -0.40 31.59 5.83
C VAL A 694 -0.89 31.02 7.16
N THR A 695 -2.11 31.38 7.56
CA THR A 695 -2.75 30.78 8.74
C THR A 695 -3.58 29.59 8.31
N LEU A 696 -3.31 28.43 8.89
CA LEU A 696 -4.08 27.21 8.75
C LEU A 696 -4.95 27.02 10.00
N GLY A 697 -6.25 26.88 9.81
CA GLY A 697 -7.18 26.55 10.90
C GLY A 697 -7.03 25.11 11.40
N ALA A 698 -7.92 24.70 12.30
CA ALA A 698 -7.99 23.33 12.76
C ALA A 698 -8.30 22.38 11.56
N TRP A 699 -7.54 21.28 11.43
CA TRP A 699 -7.73 20.25 10.41
C TRP A 699 -7.82 20.82 8.98
N ASP A 700 -6.90 21.72 8.65
CA ASP A 700 -6.96 22.51 7.42
C ASP A 700 -5.87 22.14 6.43
N VAL A 701 -6.09 22.53 5.17
CA VAL A 701 -5.17 22.28 4.04
C VAL A 701 -4.99 23.58 3.24
N PHE A 702 -3.77 23.79 2.77
CA PHE A 702 -3.39 24.81 1.82
C PHE A 702 -2.68 24.16 0.63
N VAL A 703 -3.11 24.46 -0.60
CA VAL A 703 -2.50 23.92 -1.82
C VAL A 703 -2.11 25.06 -2.74
N ALA A 704 -0.88 25.03 -3.21
CA ALA A 704 -0.34 26.08 -4.07
C ALA A 704 0.71 25.51 -5.04
N VAL A 705 1.02 26.27 -6.11
CA VAL A 705 2.04 25.94 -7.11
C VAL A 705 3.10 27.02 -7.18
N THR A 706 4.37 26.64 -7.33
CA THR A 706 5.48 27.58 -7.57
C THR A 706 5.28 28.34 -8.90
N ARG A 707 5.69 29.58 -8.91
CA ARG A 707 5.69 30.41 -10.10
C ARG A 707 6.93 30.24 -10.93
#